data_5d85991befd5cd3e2625437bade31ef6
#
_entry.id   5d85991befd5cd3e2625437bade31ef6
#
_cell.length_a   1.000
_cell.length_b   1.000
_cell.length_c   1.000
_cell.angle_alpha   90.00
_cell.angle_beta   90.00
_cell.angle_gamma   90.00
#
_symmetry.space_group_name_H-M   'P 1'
#
loop_
_entity.id
_entity.type
_entity.pdbx_description
1 polymer ?
#
loop_
_entity_poly.entity_id
_entity_poly.type
_entity_poly.pdbx_seq_one_letter_code
_entity_poly.pdbx_strand_id
1 'polypeptide(L)'
;MKEDLEKPVSKLTNILFCLLFVLPLSAQTENLVSSQDTAFVPAALPVIEYTMQRKVYEIAEITVSGADSYEDFVLIGFSGLAVGDKLEIPGDQITKSLKRFWKQGLFSDVKFIAKKIEGDKIWIEIALKQRPRISNLTYKGLKKSEIEDVEVKIGIQKDSQMTPDMEDRIYKVIAKYLSEKGFHEPSINVLQINDQDHPGYVKVAIDVDRKTKTRVGHIYITGNEALTENQINHAMKKTNDNNIINLFRTKKFVAEEFENDKKLIIEKYNEIGYRDAIIVSDSIGRSPEDSTRVDVYLTIDEGNKYHFGNIDWVGNTVYPYEYLNAVLGIKKGDIYNLKELNKRLNEDDDAVSKLYTDQGYLFFSVDPVEVRINNDSIDFEMRMYEGQPATINEINIVGNTRVYEHVVRRELYTKPGQLYSQSDIMRSLRELAQMGHFDQENLVPDIQPNPEDGTVDVTYQLETKSSDQIEFSLGWGATGLVGTLGLKFTNFAIQNLFNPKSYRIVPQGEGQTFSINARTNGVYYTSASMSFLEPWLGGKRPNSLSANIFFASQTGYSDRYYQAYQNLYNTYYNYYSYSGNSNYLQQLQESEADPDKYLRTFGISLGYGKRLSWPDDYFSFYGELSYQMYMMKDWPYMILTDGNSHNFALNLQLSRSSIDNPIYTRRGSQFTLGLKITPPYSLIKGTTDAQYAQMTTSEKYHLLEYHKWRFSGKVFTPITPDSKLVLMTRAEFGYLGHYNKNAKSPFESFYMGG
;
A
#
# COMPACT_ATOMS: atom_id res chain seq x y z
N MET A 1 -34.16 30.45 -45.82
CA MET A 1 -34.55 31.14 -44.59
C MET A 1 -33.58 30.63 -43.56
N LYS A 2 -32.42 31.24 -43.43
CA LYS A 2 -32.11 32.39 -42.56
C LYS A 2 -32.58 32.05 -41.14
N GLU A 3 -31.83 32.05 -40.10
CA GLU A 3 -30.65 32.79 -39.63
C GLU A 3 -30.26 32.16 -38.30
N ASP A 4 -28.94 31.98 -38.12
CA ASP A 4 -28.06 32.61 -37.14
C ASP A 4 -28.11 32.07 -35.70
N LEU A 5 -26.96 31.66 -35.16
CA LEU A 5 -26.01 32.42 -34.36
C LEU A 5 -24.95 31.46 -33.77
N GLU A 6 -23.74 31.55 -34.20
CA GLU A 6 -22.53 32.15 -33.61
C GLU A 6 -22.20 31.82 -32.12
N LYS A 7 -21.19 30.99 -31.94
CA LYS A 7 -19.85 31.14 -31.35
C LYS A 7 -19.71 31.75 -29.92
N PRO A 8 -18.57 31.50 -29.19
CA PRO A 8 -17.18 31.54 -29.69
C PRO A 8 -16.18 30.52 -29.11
N VAL A 9 -15.31 30.13 -29.99
CA VAL A 9 -13.93 29.73 -29.69
C VAL A 9 -13.09 31.00 -29.67
N SER A 10 -12.31 31.24 -28.61
CA SER A 10 -11.07 32.01 -28.68
C SER A 10 -10.35 32.04 -27.35
N LYS A 11 -9.16 31.46 -27.26
CA LYS A 11 -7.99 31.97 -26.55
C LYS A 11 -6.82 31.04 -26.82
N LEU A 12 -6.27 31.16 -27.98
CA LEU A 12 -4.87 30.80 -28.25
C LEU A 12 -4.38 31.87 -29.24
N THR A 13 -3.58 32.77 -28.74
CA THR A 13 -2.58 33.57 -29.48
C THR A 13 -2.26 34.81 -28.66
N ASN A 14 -1.10 34.84 -28.05
CA ASN A 14 -0.29 36.03 -27.82
C ASN A 14 1.06 35.60 -27.26
N ILE A 15 1.91 35.12 -28.16
CA ILE A 15 3.34 35.15 -28.02
C ILE A 15 3.82 35.79 -29.33
N LEU A 16 4.28 36.99 -29.25
CA LEU A 16 5.31 37.65 -30.07
C LEU A 16 5.07 39.16 -30.03
N PHE A 17 5.93 39.88 -29.47
CA PHE A 17 6.40 41.21 -29.77
C PHE A 17 6.79 41.94 -28.50
N CYS A 18 8.09 42.05 -28.28
CA CYS A 18 8.76 43.27 -27.85
C CYS A 18 10.28 43.02 -27.80
N LEU A 19 10.85 43.29 -28.93
CA LEU A 19 12.28 43.59 -29.09
C LEU A 19 12.43 45.08 -29.26
N LEU A 20 13.52 45.62 -28.65
CA LEU A 20 14.13 46.93 -28.92
C LEU A 20 13.47 48.16 -28.30
N PHE A 21 14.13 48.65 -27.25
CA PHE A 21 14.64 50.04 -27.24
C PHE A 21 15.82 50.18 -26.26
N VAL A 22 16.98 50.31 -26.81
CA VAL A 22 18.20 50.84 -26.15
C VAL A 22 18.28 52.32 -26.51
N LEU A 23 18.44 53.20 -25.54
CA LEU A 23 19.15 54.49 -25.71
C LEU A 23 19.49 55.11 -24.32
N PRO A 24 20.42 56.04 -24.24
CA PRO A 24 21.48 56.00 -23.24
C PRO A 24 21.43 57.05 -22.12
N LEU A 25 22.32 56.82 -21.20
CA LEU A 25 22.74 57.71 -20.13
C LEU A 25 22.93 59.18 -20.51
N SER A 26 22.44 60.07 -19.66
CA SER A 26 23.09 61.34 -19.45
C SER A 26 23.06 61.66 -17.94
N ALA A 27 24.26 61.82 -17.43
CA ALA A 27 24.52 62.27 -16.09
C ALA A 27 24.10 63.77 -15.91
N GLN A 28 23.36 64.04 -14.86
CA GLN A 28 23.29 65.42 -14.35
C GLN A 28 23.62 65.40 -12.84
N THR A 29 24.76 65.95 -12.58
CA THR A 29 25.16 66.42 -11.25
C THR A 29 24.29 67.61 -10.90
N GLU A 30 23.51 67.50 -9.82
CA GLU A 30 22.91 68.67 -9.17
C GLU A 30 23.35 68.74 -7.71
N ASN A 31 23.66 69.97 -7.39
CA ASN A 31 24.34 70.50 -6.21
C ASN A 31 23.64 70.20 -4.87
N LEU A 32 24.43 69.82 -3.90
CA LEU A 32 24.16 69.80 -2.48
C LEU A 32 23.78 71.21 -1.99
N VAL A 33 22.57 71.34 -1.50
CA VAL A 33 22.21 72.42 -0.56
C VAL A 33 22.47 71.90 0.86
N SER A 34 23.40 72.47 1.50
CA SER A 34 23.75 72.24 2.87
C SER A 34 22.58 72.66 3.77
N SER A 35 21.91 71.72 4.41
CA SER A 35 21.18 71.96 5.66
C SER A 35 22.14 71.68 6.84
N GLN A 36 22.35 72.63 7.64
CA GLN A 36 23.07 72.49 8.89
C GLN A 36 22.25 71.61 9.85
N ASP A 37 22.59 70.32 9.88
CA ASP A 37 22.23 69.44 10.98
C ASP A 37 23.22 69.72 12.11
N THR A 38 22.68 70.25 13.21
CA THR A 38 23.36 70.31 14.47
C THR A 38 23.84 68.91 14.85
N ALA A 39 25.14 68.69 14.73
CA ALA A 39 25.78 67.50 15.15
C ALA A 39 25.49 67.23 16.62
N PHE A 40 24.64 66.21 16.87
CA PHE A 40 24.55 65.60 18.19
C PHE A 40 25.89 64.92 18.46
N VAL A 41 26.73 65.54 19.23
CA VAL A 41 27.95 64.88 19.71
C VAL A 41 27.50 63.80 20.69
N PRO A 42 27.69 62.53 20.39
CA PRO A 42 27.36 61.48 21.34
C PRO A 42 28.27 61.66 22.55
N ALA A 43 27.67 61.72 23.74
CA ALA A 43 28.43 61.74 24.98
C ALA A 43 29.44 60.59 24.97
N ALA A 44 30.72 60.93 25.15
CA ALA A 44 31.81 59.97 25.16
C ALA A 44 31.51 58.92 26.22
N LEU A 45 31.39 57.59 25.74
CA LEU A 45 31.21 56.48 26.65
C LEU A 45 32.32 56.44 27.69
N PRO A 46 32.04 56.11 28.95
CA PRO A 46 33.04 56.05 29.99
C PRO A 46 34.11 54.98 29.63
N VAL A 47 35.37 55.35 29.77
CA VAL A 47 36.52 54.49 29.54
C VAL A 47 36.72 53.63 30.77
N ILE A 48 36.60 52.29 30.60
CA ILE A 48 36.95 51.31 31.64
C ILE A 48 38.43 50.95 31.47
N GLU A 49 39.27 51.38 32.44
CA GLU A 49 40.65 50.95 32.49
C GLU A 49 40.72 49.52 33.05
N TYR A 50 41.14 48.57 32.23
CA TYR A 50 41.35 47.16 32.62
C TYR A 50 42.74 47.12 33.36
N THR A 51 42.71 47.28 34.67
CA THR A 51 43.90 47.12 35.55
C THR A 51 43.88 45.64 36.11
N MET A 52 45.05 45.21 36.63
CA MET A 52 45.16 43.92 37.34
C MET A 52 44.36 43.91 38.66
N GLN A 53 43.94 45.02 39.18
CA GLN A 53 43.09 45.13 40.36
C GLN A 53 41.62 45.10 39.94
N ARG A 54 40.91 44.11 40.43
CA ARG A 54 39.46 43.98 40.20
C ARG A 54 38.71 45.08 40.89
N LYS A 55 37.89 45.82 40.18
CA LYS A 55 37.00 46.83 40.74
C LYS A 55 35.54 46.26 40.73
N VAL A 56 34.89 46.45 41.86
CA VAL A 56 33.49 45.98 42.03
C VAL A 56 32.57 47.19 41.83
N TYR A 57 31.59 47.02 40.95
CA TYR A 57 30.52 47.96 40.66
C TYR A 57 29.18 47.42 41.07
N GLU A 58 28.27 48.23 41.59
CA GLU A 58 26.86 47.87 41.74
C GLU A 58 26.08 48.26 40.48
N ILE A 59 25.32 47.38 39.93
CA ILE A 59 24.52 47.66 38.75
C ILE A 59 23.35 48.54 39.13
N ALA A 60 23.34 49.75 38.63
CA ALA A 60 22.30 50.76 38.92
C ALA A 60 21.09 50.58 37.96
N GLU A 61 21.36 50.27 36.74
CA GLU A 61 20.31 50.04 35.70
C GLU A 61 20.83 49.13 34.59
N ILE A 62 19.93 48.34 34.01
CA ILE A 62 20.19 47.54 32.80
C ILE A 62 19.15 47.92 31.75
N THR A 63 19.62 48.41 30.62
CA THR A 63 18.81 48.70 29.45
C THR A 63 19.12 47.73 28.33
N VAL A 64 18.15 47.43 27.45
CA VAL A 64 18.35 46.59 26.27
C VAL A 64 18.06 47.40 25.01
N SER A 65 18.82 47.16 23.95
CA SER A 65 18.59 47.79 22.65
C SER A 65 18.82 46.83 21.50
N GLY A 66 18.13 47.05 20.37
CA GLY A 66 18.32 46.31 19.13
C GLY A 66 17.67 44.91 19.07
N ALA A 67 16.69 44.65 19.96
CA ALA A 67 15.95 43.41 20.00
C ALA A 67 14.46 43.65 20.27
N ASP A 68 13.83 44.50 19.46
CA ASP A 68 12.45 44.98 19.61
C ASP A 68 11.37 43.91 19.60
N SER A 69 11.69 42.69 19.15
CA SER A 69 10.75 41.54 19.13
C SER A 69 10.64 40.82 20.48
N TYR A 70 11.44 41.23 21.49
CA TYR A 70 11.48 40.60 22.81
C TYR A 70 11.25 41.65 23.88
N GLU A 71 10.56 41.28 24.93
CA GLU A 71 10.38 42.14 26.10
C GLU A 71 11.71 42.29 26.86
N ASP A 72 12.09 43.52 27.25
CA ASP A 72 13.36 43.83 27.90
C ASP A 72 13.62 42.97 29.14
N PHE A 73 12.60 42.74 29.97
CA PHE A 73 12.75 41.95 31.19
C PHE A 73 13.14 40.48 30.91
N VAL A 74 12.72 39.92 29.77
CA VAL A 74 13.09 38.56 29.35
C VAL A 74 14.56 38.51 28.96
N LEU A 75 15.02 39.51 28.22
CA LEU A 75 16.40 39.62 27.77
C LEU A 75 17.36 39.93 28.94
N ILE A 76 16.94 40.77 29.88
CA ILE A 76 17.67 41.00 31.13
C ILE A 76 17.77 39.72 31.94
N GLY A 77 16.66 38.91 32.03
CA GLY A 77 16.66 37.62 32.67
C GLY A 77 17.64 36.62 32.01
N PHE A 78 17.75 36.62 30.67
CA PHE A 78 18.74 35.79 29.96
C PHE A 78 20.18 36.16 30.28
N SER A 79 20.46 37.44 30.53
CA SER A 79 21.79 37.87 30.91
C SER A 79 22.22 37.24 32.24
N GLY A 80 21.27 36.98 33.12
CA GLY A 80 21.50 36.56 34.50
C GLY A 80 22.15 37.60 35.35
N LEU A 81 21.99 38.90 34.99
CA LEU A 81 22.35 40.06 35.76
C LEU A 81 21.07 40.74 36.23
N ALA A 82 21.10 41.32 37.43
CA ALA A 82 19.98 42.07 37.97
C ALA A 82 20.47 43.43 38.51
N VAL A 83 19.55 44.40 38.56
CA VAL A 83 19.81 45.68 39.21
C VAL A 83 20.09 45.42 40.69
N GLY A 84 21.17 46.03 41.21
CA GLY A 84 21.67 45.80 42.55
C GLY A 84 22.75 44.71 42.66
N ASP A 85 23.01 43.95 41.61
CA ASP A 85 24.08 42.95 41.61
C ASP A 85 25.47 43.63 41.64
N LYS A 86 26.42 42.99 42.32
CA LYS A 86 27.81 43.37 42.31
C LYS A 86 28.55 42.77 41.14
N LEU A 87 29.06 43.62 40.25
CA LEU A 87 29.77 43.23 39.02
C LEU A 87 31.25 43.47 39.17
N GLU A 88 32.07 42.45 39.09
CA GLU A 88 33.52 42.58 39.06
C GLU A 88 34.03 42.86 37.64
N ILE A 89 34.82 43.90 37.44
CA ILE A 89 35.45 44.20 36.14
C ILE A 89 36.97 44.44 36.40
N PRO A 90 37.84 43.65 35.75
CA PRO A 90 37.55 42.45 34.91
C PRO A 90 37.07 41.30 35.75
N GLY A 91 36.08 40.53 35.18
CA GLY A 91 35.48 39.38 35.85
C GLY A 91 34.71 38.48 34.87
N ASP A 92 34.29 37.31 35.38
CA ASP A 92 33.64 36.26 34.55
C ASP A 92 32.15 36.48 34.29
N GLN A 93 31.51 37.42 35.02
CA GLN A 93 30.05 37.58 34.97
C GLN A 93 29.57 38.01 33.58
N ILE A 94 30.20 39.03 32.99
CA ILE A 94 29.89 39.47 31.61
C ILE A 94 30.15 38.36 30.61
N THR A 95 31.26 37.62 30.76
CA THR A 95 31.58 36.49 29.87
C THR A 95 30.55 35.37 29.98
N LYS A 96 30.05 35.08 31.19
CA LYS A 96 28.99 34.10 31.41
C LYS A 96 27.68 34.58 30.79
N SER A 97 27.32 35.83 30.90
CA SER A 97 26.14 36.44 30.28
C SER A 97 26.24 36.43 28.77
N LEU A 98 27.36 36.76 28.17
CA LEU A 98 27.63 36.63 26.73
C LEU A 98 27.43 35.19 26.26
N LYS A 99 28.01 34.22 26.97
CA LYS A 99 27.87 32.80 26.64
C LYS A 99 26.40 32.32 26.69
N ARG A 100 25.58 32.86 27.61
CA ARG A 100 24.15 32.55 27.69
C ARG A 100 23.41 33.06 26.46
N PHE A 101 23.64 34.29 26.02
CA PHE A 101 23.04 34.83 24.78
C PHE A 101 23.50 34.06 23.54
N TRP A 102 24.79 33.74 23.42
CA TRP A 102 25.33 32.98 22.30
C TRP A 102 24.74 31.55 22.24
N LYS A 103 24.52 30.95 23.41
CA LYS A 103 23.91 29.58 23.47
C LYS A 103 22.49 29.56 22.94
N GLN A 104 21.76 30.66 22.98
CA GLN A 104 20.43 30.78 22.44
C GLN A 104 20.41 30.78 20.89
N GLY A 105 21.50 31.16 20.24
CA GLY A 105 21.61 31.24 18.78
C GLY A 105 20.76 32.33 18.11
N LEU A 106 20.03 33.14 18.87
CA LEU A 106 19.05 34.12 18.39
C LEU A 106 19.65 35.43 17.92
N PHE A 107 20.87 35.74 18.34
CA PHE A 107 21.54 37.02 18.10
C PHE A 107 22.79 36.84 17.24
N SER A 108 23.02 37.80 16.34
CA SER A 108 24.22 37.87 15.50
C SER A 108 25.34 38.66 16.15
N ASP A 109 25.02 39.57 17.07
CA ASP A 109 25.97 40.32 17.87
C ASP A 109 25.38 40.62 19.25
N VAL A 110 26.24 40.62 20.28
CA VAL A 110 25.87 40.88 21.66
C VAL A 110 26.99 41.71 22.29
N LYS A 111 26.65 42.91 22.72
CA LYS A 111 27.61 43.82 23.37
C LYS A 111 27.08 44.30 24.72
N PHE A 112 27.93 44.32 25.71
CA PHE A 112 27.66 44.94 26.98
C PHE A 112 28.41 46.30 27.02
N ILE A 113 27.66 47.38 27.11
CA ILE A 113 28.18 48.76 27.03
C ILE A 113 27.92 49.42 28.36
N ALA A 114 28.98 49.94 28.99
CA ALA A 114 28.82 50.79 30.14
C ALA A 114 28.43 52.19 29.67
N LYS A 115 27.17 52.57 29.87
CA LYS A 115 26.71 53.96 29.53
C LYS A 115 27.19 55.06 30.47
N LYS A 116 27.24 54.73 31.75
CA LYS A 116 27.61 55.67 32.80
C LYS A 116 28.26 54.94 33.96
N ILE A 117 29.25 55.57 34.59
CA ILE A 117 29.88 55.11 35.84
C ILE A 117 29.92 56.29 36.78
N GLU A 118 29.35 56.17 37.97
CA GLU A 118 29.37 57.15 39.02
C GLU A 118 29.79 56.50 40.36
N GLY A 119 30.99 56.74 40.79
CA GLY A 119 31.53 56.05 41.96
C GLY A 119 31.61 54.54 41.79
N ASP A 120 30.89 53.83 42.62
CA ASP A 120 30.82 52.35 42.54
C ASP A 120 29.57 51.84 41.79
N LYS A 121 28.80 52.75 41.14
CA LYS A 121 27.60 52.39 40.37
C LYS A 121 27.85 52.38 38.85
N ILE A 122 27.30 51.41 38.16
CA ILE A 122 27.41 51.21 36.70
C ILE A 122 26.05 51.09 36.07
N TRP A 123 25.80 51.75 34.94
CA TRP A 123 24.65 51.66 34.07
C TRP A 123 25.08 50.86 32.84
N ILE A 124 24.42 49.76 32.61
CA ILE A 124 24.77 48.80 31.53
C ILE A 124 23.69 48.79 30.45
N GLU A 125 24.12 48.93 29.22
CA GLU A 125 23.26 48.60 28.04
C GLU A 125 23.70 47.29 27.46
N ILE A 126 22.71 46.40 27.22
CA ILE A 126 22.88 45.17 26.46
C ILE A 126 22.43 45.48 25.03
N ALA A 127 23.39 45.73 24.14
CA ALA A 127 23.11 45.99 22.74
C ALA A 127 23.12 44.65 21.97
N LEU A 128 21.98 44.31 21.44
CA LEU A 128 21.74 43.05 20.75
C LEU A 128 21.49 43.30 19.26
N LYS A 129 21.96 42.42 18.41
CA LYS A 129 21.56 42.38 17.00
C LYS A 129 20.90 41.08 16.71
N GLN A 130 19.61 41.12 16.44
CA GLN A 130 18.84 39.93 16.12
C GLN A 130 19.30 39.32 14.81
N ARG A 131 19.23 37.96 14.71
CA ARG A 131 19.38 37.29 13.44
C ARG A 131 18.13 37.49 12.61
N PRO A 132 18.24 37.57 11.28
CA PRO A 132 17.09 37.75 10.41
C PRO A 132 16.19 36.54 10.47
N ARG A 133 14.90 36.73 10.20
CA ARG A 133 13.89 35.67 10.03
C ARG A 133 13.80 35.25 8.60
N ILE A 134 13.41 34.00 8.38
CA ILE A 134 13.25 33.44 7.04
C ILE A 134 11.87 33.83 6.50
N SER A 135 11.83 34.64 5.42
CA SER A 135 10.59 34.97 4.72
C SER A 135 10.16 33.89 3.73
N ASN A 136 11.12 33.30 3.04
CA ASN A 136 10.86 32.27 2.04
C ASN A 136 12.10 31.42 1.77
N LEU A 137 11.86 30.15 1.39
CA LEU A 137 12.86 29.21 0.89
C LEU A 137 12.66 29.08 -0.64
N THR A 138 13.71 29.24 -1.40
CA THR A 138 13.68 29.09 -2.87
C THR A 138 14.72 28.06 -3.28
N TYR A 139 14.31 27.14 -4.16
CA TYR A 139 15.15 26.03 -4.60
C TYR A 139 15.40 26.13 -6.10
N LYS A 140 16.65 25.96 -6.50
CA LYS A 140 17.05 25.83 -7.89
C LYS A 140 17.82 24.52 -8.06
N GLY A 141 17.59 23.80 -9.18
CA GLY A 141 18.26 22.53 -9.46
C GLY A 141 17.56 21.29 -8.92
N LEU A 142 16.51 21.40 -8.09
CA LEU A 142 15.66 20.30 -7.64
C LEU A 142 14.34 20.25 -8.40
N LYS A 143 13.74 19.04 -8.53
CA LYS A 143 12.40 18.89 -9.11
C LYS A 143 11.34 19.17 -8.03
N LYS A 144 10.12 19.53 -8.44
CA LYS A 144 9.05 19.89 -7.50
C LYS A 144 8.78 18.81 -6.43
N SER A 145 8.69 17.54 -6.81
CA SER A 145 8.52 16.43 -5.86
C SER A 145 9.71 16.24 -4.92
N GLU A 146 10.92 16.56 -5.38
CA GLU A 146 12.12 16.48 -4.53
C GLU A 146 12.20 17.64 -3.55
N ILE A 147 11.67 18.81 -3.90
CA ILE A 147 11.56 19.95 -3.01
C ILE A 147 10.63 19.60 -1.85
N GLU A 148 9.46 19.03 -2.15
CA GLU A 148 8.50 18.59 -1.13
C GLU A 148 9.11 17.57 -0.15
N ASP A 149 9.85 16.56 -0.66
CA ASP A 149 10.56 15.57 0.16
C ASP A 149 11.64 16.21 1.04
N VAL A 150 12.40 17.17 0.48
CA VAL A 150 13.50 17.85 1.15
C VAL A 150 12.98 18.81 2.21
N GLU A 151 11.93 19.58 1.94
CA GLU A 151 11.32 20.51 2.90
C GLU A 151 10.83 19.80 4.16
N VAL A 152 10.16 18.63 4.00
CA VAL A 152 9.73 17.80 5.13
C VAL A 152 10.92 17.34 5.96
N LYS A 153 12.02 16.92 5.32
CA LYS A 153 13.23 16.45 6.02
C LYS A 153 14.02 17.58 6.67
N ILE A 154 14.07 18.75 6.06
CA ILE A 154 14.74 19.95 6.60
C ILE A 154 13.98 20.46 7.83
N GLY A 155 12.64 20.49 7.78
CA GLY A 155 11.79 20.90 8.88
C GLY A 155 11.96 22.35 9.31
N ILE A 156 12.38 23.25 8.41
CA ILE A 156 12.50 24.71 8.66
C ILE A 156 11.16 25.34 8.29
N GLN A 157 10.59 26.06 9.24
CA GLN A 157 9.33 26.78 9.04
C GLN A 157 9.60 28.23 8.63
N LYS A 158 8.70 28.80 7.86
CA LYS A 158 8.65 30.24 7.62
C LYS A 158 8.57 30.99 8.95
N ASP A 159 9.14 32.19 9.02
CA ASP A 159 9.24 33.06 10.20
C ASP A 159 10.20 32.58 11.30
N SER A 160 10.87 31.42 11.14
CA SER A 160 11.94 30.99 12.03
C SER A 160 13.20 31.86 11.84
N GLN A 161 13.98 32.08 12.92
CA GLN A 161 15.24 32.80 12.83
C GLN A 161 16.31 31.97 12.12
N MET A 162 17.07 32.60 11.24
CA MET A 162 18.16 31.96 10.52
C MET A 162 19.38 31.80 11.44
N THR A 163 19.63 30.59 11.92
CA THR A 163 20.77 30.20 12.75
C THR A 163 21.88 29.58 11.91
N PRO A 164 23.18 29.65 12.33
CA PRO A 164 24.27 29.05 11.53
C PRO A 164 24.15 27.57 11.29
N ASP A 165 23.62 26.84 12.26
CA ASP A 165 23.36 25.39 12.15
C ASP A 165 22.25 25.04 11.14
N MET A 166 21.38 26.00 10.78
CA MET A 166 20.37 25.77 9.73
C MET A 166 20.99 25.66 8.35
N GLU A 167 22.01 26.43 8.03
CA GLU A 167 22.74 26.29 6.75
C GLU A 167 23.38 24.91 6.64
N ASP A 168 24.10 24.51 7.70
CA ASP A 168 24.70 23.18 7.78
C ASP A 168 23.67 22.06 7.69
N ARG A 169 22.52 22.25 8.32
CA ARG A 169 21.41 21.30 8.28
C ARG A 169 20.84 21.19 6.86
N ILE A 170 20.56 22.32 6.21
CA ILE A 170 20.08 22.35 4.81
C ILE A 170 21.09 21.61 3.92
N TYR A 171 22.37 21.94 4.05
CA TYR A 171 23.42 21.28 3.27
C TYR A 171 23.43 19.76 3.50
N LYS A 172 23.50 19.31 4.76
CA LYS A 172 23.57 17.88 5.12
C LYS A 172 22.34 17.10 4.66
N VAL A 173 21.13 17.67 4.82
CA VAL A 173 19.90 17.00 4.42
C VAL A 173 19.82 16.86 2.91
N ILE A 174 20.13 17.91 2.16
CA ILE A 174 20.11 17.86 0.69
C ILE A 174 21.22 16.95 0.16
N ALA A 175 22.43 17.03 0.72
CA ALA A 175 23.55 16.18 0.32
C ALA A 175 23.21 14.69 0.56
N LYS A 176 22.66 14.36 1.74
CA LYS A 176 22.21 13.01 2.04
C LYS A 176 21.11 12.54 1.08
N TYR A 177 20.08 13.37 0.86
CA TYR A 177 19.00 13.07 -0.06
C TYR A 177 19.51 12.79 -1.49
N LEU A 178 20.44 13.62 -1.98
CA LEU A 178 21.02 13.43 -3.31
C LEU A 178 21.94 12.20 -3.36
N SER A 179 22.69 11.90 -2.30
CA SER A 179 23.48 10.68 -2.20
C SER A 179 22.61 9.42 -2.28
N GLU A 180 21.47 9.39 -1.58
CA GLU A 180 20.44 8.32 -1.70
C GLU A 180 19.89 8.18 -3.12
N LYS A 181 19.93 9.24 -3.92
CA LYS A 181 19.54 9.22 -5.34
C LYS A 181 20.72 8.90 -6.30
N GLY A 182 21.92 8.71 -5.75
CA GLY A 182 23.15 8.38 -6.48
C GLY A 182 23.99 9.57 -6.96
N PHE A 183 23.79 10.76 -6.41
CA PHE A 183 24.59 11.96 -6.68
C PHE A 183 25.53 12.20 -5.51
N HIS A 184 26.81 11.82 -5.62
CA HIS A 184 27.74 11.83 -4.48
C HIS A 184 28.52 13.12 -4.31
N GLU A 185 28.64 13.94 -5.34
CA GLU A 185 29.39 15.19 -5.31
C GLU A 185 28.52 16.39 -5.73
N PRO A 186 27.35 16.59 -5.12
CA PRO A 186 26.53 17.74 -5.45
C PRO A 186 27.21 19.02 -4.94
N SER A 187 27.11 20.09 -5.71
CA SER A 187 27.45 21.44 -5.23
C SER A 187 26.17 22.09 -4.71
N ILE A 188 26.15 22.43 -3.43
CA ILE A 188 24.99 23.01 -2.77
C ILE A 188 25.43 24.35 -2.19
N ASN A 189 24.84 25.42 -2.68
CA ASN A 189 25.09 26.77 -2.21
C ASN A 189 23.84 27.31 -1.53
N VAL A 190 23.98 27.71 -0.29
CA VAL A 190 22.91 28.35 0.49
C VAL A 190 23.22 29.81 0.60
N LEU A 191 22.39 30.67 0.02
CA LEU A 191 22.58 32.12 -0.01
C LEU A 191 21.47 32.81 0.78
N GLN A 192 21.84 33.69 1.69
CA GLN A 192 20.91 34.57 2.37
C GLN A 192 20.81 35.90 1.63
N ILE A 193 19.61 36.26 1.19
CA ILE A 193 19.33 37.51 0.46
C ILE A 193 18.37 38.31 1.33
N ASN A 194 18.74 39.54 1.68
CA ASN A 194 17.86 40.40 2.43
C ASN A 194 16.52 40.60 1.70
N ASP A 195 15.43 40.46 2.41
CA ASP A 195 14.11 40.71 1.85
C ASP A 195 13.82 42.22 1.86
N GLN A 196 13.76 42.81 0.70
CA GLN A 196 13.54 44.26 0.56
C GLN A 196 12.11 44.67 0.98
N ASP A 197 11.16 43.74 0.91
CA ASP A 197 9.75 43.98 1.23
C ASP A 197 9.50 43.90 2.76
N HIS A 198 10.36 43.17 3.48
CA HIS A 198 10.20 42.90 4.91
C HIS A 198 11.53 43.14 5.64
N PRO A 199 11.73 44.31 6.25
CA PRO A 199 12.92 44.58 7.05
C PRO A 199 13.13 43.57 8.18
N GLY A 200 14.35 43.05 8.34
CA GLY A 200 14.66 42.00 9.32
C GLY A 200 14.42 40.58 8.85
N TYR A 201 14.01 40.39 7.60
CA TYR A 201 13.82 39.06 6.97
C TYR A 201 14.86 38.78 5.87
N VAL A 202 15.12 37.51 5.66
CA VAL A 202 15.96 37.01 4.56
C VAL A 202 15.20 35.94 3.74
N LYS A 203 15.39 36.00 2.44
CA LYS A 203 15.04 34.89 1.51
C LYS A 203 16.26 33.97 1.45
N VAL A 204 16.05 32.68 1.72
CA VAL A 204 17.11 31.68 1.62
C VAL A 204 17.02 31.03 0.25
N ALA A 205 17.99 31.31 -0.60
CA ALA A 205 18.12 30.74 -1.91
C ALA A 205 19.07 29.54 -1.88
N ILE A 206 18.57 28.37 -2.22
CA ILE A 206 19.30 27.10 -2.24
C ILE A 206 19.53 26.72 -3.70
N ASP A 207 20.78 26.86 -4.16
CA ASP A 207 21.19 26.49 -5.52
C ASP A 207 21.92 25.15 -5.48
N VAL A 208 21.36 24.16 -6.17
CA VAL A 208 21.83 22.77 -6.17
C VAL A 208 22.27 22.37 -7.56
N ASP A 209 23.55 22.16 -7.74
CA ASP A 209 24.09 21.46 -8.91
C ASP A 209 24.32 19.98 -8.54
N ARG A 210 23.50 19.11 -9.10
CA ARG A 210 23.53 17.65 -8.80
C ARG A 210 24.75 16.97 -9.38
N LYS A 211 25.36 17.57 -10.41
CA LYS A 211 26.36 16.91 -11.26
C LYS A 211 25.84 15.59 -11.86
N THR A 212 26.73 14.68 -12.21
CA THR A 212 26.40 13.39 -12.81
C THR A 212 26.14 12.33 -11.74
N LYS A 213 25.21 11.39 -12.04
CA LYS A 213 25.01 10.23 -11.18
C LYS A 213 26.21 9.33 -11.22
N THR A 214 26.65 8.89 -10.04
CA THR A 214 27.63 7.83 -9.90
C THR A 214 26.95 6.47 -10.10
N ARG A 215 27.47 5.67 -11.03
CA ARG A 215 26.97 4.33 -11.36
C ARG A 215 27.96 3.28 -10.91
N VAL A 216 27.48 2.06 -10.68
CA VAL A 216 28.35 0.91 -10.45
C VAL A 216 28.98 0.54 -11.80
N GLY A 217 30.30 0.43 -11.83
CA GLY A 217 31.09 -0.09 -12.93
C GLY A 217 31.22 -1.61 -12.85
N HIS A 218 32.40 -2.09 -12.46
CA HIS A 218 32.67 -3.50 -12.26
C HIS A 218 32.87 -3.80 -10.78
N ILE A 219 32.54 -5.05 -10.36
CA ILE A 219 32.78 -5.54 -9.01
C ILE A 219 33.82 -6.64 -9.10
N TYR A 220 34.98 -6.37 -8.53
CA TYR A 220 36.09 -7.32 -8.44
C TYR A 220 36.05 -8.00 -7.09
N ILE A 221 35.95 -9.33 -7.10
CA ILE A 221 35.86 -10.13 -5.88
C ILE A 221 37.06 -11.06 -5.84
N THR A 222 37.72 -11.13 -4.69
CA THR A 222 38.86 -12.01 -4.44
C THR A 222 38.66 -12.79 -3.15
N GLY A 223 39.20 -14.02 -3.09
CA GLY A 223 39.07 -14.89 -1.93
C GLY A 223 37.80 -15.70 -1.87
N ASN A 224 36.95 -15.66 -2.93
CA ASN A 224 35.72 -16.41 -3.05
C ASN A 224 35.96 -17.77 -3.76
N GLU A 225 36.05 -18.85 -2.99
CA GLU A 225 36.20 -20.21 -3.51
C GLU A 225 34.87 -20.98 -3.51
N ALA A 226 34.07 -20.81 -2.47
CA ALA A 226 32.80 -21.52 -2.28
C ALA A 226 31.62 -20.91 -3.07
N LEU A 227 31.62 -19.60 -3.26
CA LEU A 227 30.62 -18.91 -4.06
C LEU A 227 31.27 -18.30 -5.32
N THR A 228 30.60 -18.46 -6.44
CA THR A 228 31.01 -17.78 -7.68
C THR A 228 30.71 -16.27 -7.60
N GLU A 229 31.48 -15.46 -8.32
CA GLU A 229 31.21 -14.00 -8.44
C GLU A 229 29.76 -13.70 -8.80
N ASN A 230 29.17 -14.49 -9.68
CA ASN A 230 27.75 -14.33 -10.06
C ASN A 230 26.79 -14.57 -8.88
N GLN A 231 27.07 -15.54 -8.01
CA GLN A 231 26.25 -15.81 -6.83
C GLN A 231 26.35 -14.68 -5.81
N ILE A 232 27.55 -14.13 -5.62
CA ILE A 232 27.80 -12.98 -4.75
C ILE A 232 27.12 -11.74 -5.34
N ASN A 233 27.27 -11.48 -6.62
CA ASN A 233 26.56 -10.42 -7.33
C ASN A 233 25.02 -10.52 -7.21
N HIS A 234 24.48 -11.73 -7.25
CA HIS A 234 23.03 -11.93 -7.03
C HIS A 234 22.59 -11.70 -5.59
N ALA A 235 23.46 -11.92 -4.61
CA ALA A 235 23.19 -11.60 -3.20
C ALA A 235 23.08 -10.07 -3.00
N MET A 236 23.87 -9.29 -3.73
CA MET A 236 23.85 -7.84 -3.71
C MET A 236 22.58 -7.32 -4.43
N LYS A 237 21.60 -6.83 -3.69
CA LYS A 237 20.30 -6.41 -4.26
C LYS A 237 20.35 -5.08 -4.99
N LYS A 238 21.22 -4.17 -4.56
CA LYS A 238 21.25 -2.78 -5.01
C LYS A 238 22.53 -2.39 -5.73
N THR A 239 23.67 -2.92 -5.27
CA THR A 239 25.00 -2.60 -5.78
C THR A 239 25.53 -3.77 -6.58
N ASN A 240 24.89 -4.16 -7.68
CA ASN A 240 25.35 -5.25 -8.54
C ASN A 240 25.63 -4.77 -9.97
N ASP A 241 26.52 -5.46 -10.66
CA ASP A 241 26.92 -5.18 -12.05
C ASP A 241 26.21 -6.07 -13.09
N ASN A 242 25.27 -6.89 -12.68
CA ASN A 242 24.63 -7.92 -13.49
C ASN A 242 23.84 -7.35 -14.67
N ASN A 243 24.25 -7.69 -15.89
CA ASN A 243 23.95 -6.95 -17.10
C ASN A 243 22.68 -7.35 -17.86
N ILE A 244 22.18 -8.58 -17.75
CA ILE A 244 21.17 -9.10 -18.69
C ILE A 244 19.74 -8.75 -18.27
N ILE A 245 19.44 -8.76 -16.98
CA ILE A 245 18.08 -8.47 -16.47
C ILE A 245 17.84 -6.97 -16.24
N ASN A 246 18.90 -6.18 -16.13
CA ASN A 246 18.86 -4.76 -15.79
C ASN A 246 19.04 -3.79 -16.96
N LEU A 247 18.81 -4.22 -18.19
CA LEU A 247 19.01 -3.40 -19.42
C LEU A 247 18.26 -2.04 -19.36
N PHE A 248 17.20 -1.96 -18.55
CA PHE A 248 16.35 -0.76 -18.40
C PHE A 248 16.45 -0.09 -17.02
N ARG A 249 17.30 -0.59 -16.10
CA ARG A 249 17.49 0.03 -14.78
C ARG A 249 18.83 0.76 -14.71
N THR A 250 18.75 2.05 -14.36
CA THR A 250 19.95 2.86 -14.09
C THR A 250 20.61 2.35 -12.80
N LYS A 251 21.75 1.70 -12.94
CA LYS A 251 22.58 1.24 -11.82
C LYS A 251 23.20 2.47 -11.16
N LYS A 252 22.74 2.84 -9.98
CA LYS A 252 23.32 3.91 -9.17
C LYS A 252 24.13 3.31 -8.04
N PHE A 253 25.25 3.91 -7.71
CA PHE A 253 25.98 3.59 -6.49
C PHE A 253 25.41 4.42 -5.33
N VAL A 254 25.12 3.77 -4.20
CA VAL A 254 24.70 4.40 -2.95
C VAL A 254 25.44 3.72 -1.82
N ALA A 255 26.24 4.47 -1.08
CA ALA A 255 27.13 3.92 -0.05
C ALA A 255 26.38 3.16 1.05
N GLU A 256 25.24 3.68 1.50
CA GLU A 256 24.41 3.02 2.53
C GLU A 256 23.80 1.69 2.01
N GLU A 257 23.37 1.65 0.74
CA GLU A 257 22.91 0.41 0.09
C GLU A 257 24.04 -0.60 -0.08
N PHE A 258 25.26 -0.13 -0.36
CA PHE A 258 26.43 -1.00 -0.45
C PHE A 258 26.79 -1.62 0.91
N GLU A 259 26.72 -0.87 2.00
CA GLU A 259 26.91 -1.42 3.36
C GLU A 259 25.89 -2.53 3.67
N ASN A 260 24.65 -2.35 3.24
CA ASN A 260 23.62 -3.39 3.38
C ASN A 260 23.89 -4.59 2.47
N ASP A 261 24.34 -4.37 1.24
CA ASP A 261 24.69 -5.45 0.31
C ASP A 261 25.89 -6.28 0.83
N LYS A 262 26.87 -5.66 1.52
CA LYS A 262 27.94 -6.39 2.20
C LYS A 262 27.40 -7.37 3.26
N LYS A 263 26.42 -6.95 4.04
CA LYS A 263 25.75 -7.85 5.01
C LYS A 263 25.05 -9.02 4.31
N LEU A 264 24.38 -8.75 3.17
CA LEU A 264 23.71 -9.79 2.40
C LEU A 264 24.71 -10.80 1.79
N ILE A 265 25.93 -10.37 1.45
CA ILE A 265 27.00 -11.29 1.03
C ILE A 265 27.36 -12.25 2.18
N ILE A 266 27.60 -11.71 3.38
CA ILE A 266 27.93 -12.53 4.55
C ILE A 266 26.77 -13.45 4.93
N GLU A 267 25.53 -12.97 4.91
CA GLU A 267 24.34 -13.81 5.09
C GLU A 267 24.31 -14.97 4.08
N LYS A 268 24.71 -14.70 2.82
CA LYS A 268 24.74 -15.73 1.79
C LYS A 268 25.80 -16.82 2.05
N TYR A 269 26.96 -16.44 2.56
CA TYR A 269 27.97 -17.39 3.03
C TYR A 269 27.49 -18.20 4.23
N ASN A 270 26.85 -17.55 5.18
CA ASN A 270 26.25 -18.22 6.35
C ASN A 270 25.17 -19.23 5.95
N GLU A 271 24.36 -18.94 4.91
CA GLU A 271 23.35 -19.88 4.38
C GLU A 271 23.94 -21.21 3.86
N ILE A 272 25.22 -21.21 3.49
CA ILE A 272 25.92 -22.42 2.95
C ILE A 272 26.95 -23.01 3.91
N GLY A 273 26.95 -22.53 5.16
CA GLY A 273 27.75 -23.09 6.24
C GLY A 273 29.02 -22.33 6.61
N TYR A 274 29.34 -21.25 5.93
CA TYR A 274 30.54 -20.46 6.22
C TYR A 274 30.22 -19.36 7.26
N ARG A 275 30.16 -19.76 8.52
CA ARG A 275 29.79 -18.93 9.67
C ARG A 275 30.74 -17.75 9.88
N ASP A 276 32.03 -18.00 9.73
CA ASP A 276 33.08 -17.05 10.03
C ASP A 276 33.51 -16.20 8.82
N ALA A 277 32.71 -16.25 7.73
CA ALA A 277 32.97 -15.47 6.53
C ALA A 277 32.94 -13.97 6.84
N ILE A 278 33.98 -13.26 6.42
CA ILE A 278 34.13 -11.81 6.61
C ILE A 278 34.59 -11.13 5.32
N ILE A 279 34.24 -9.87 5.17
CA ILE A 279 34.85 -9.01 4.16
C ILE A 279 36.06 -8.35 4.82
N VAL A 280 37.26 -8.80 4.44
CA VAL A 280 38.54 -8.34 5.00
C VAL A 280 38.83 -6.90 4.59
N SER A 281 38.54 -6.58 3.34
CA SER A 281 38.71 -5.23 2.82
C SER A 281 37.69 -4.94 1.73
N ASP A 282 37.27 -3.70 1.70
CA ASP A 282 36.48 -3.15 0.60
C ASP A 282 37.07 -1.80 0.20
N SER A 283 37.10 -1.54 -1.09
CA SER A 283 37.52 -0.26 -1.63
C SER A 283 36.71 0.11 -2.86
N ILE A 284 36.56 1.41 -3.08
CA ILE A 284 35.79 1.97 -4.18
C ILE A 284 36.71 2.92 -4.93
N GLY A 285 36.90 2.64 -6.20
CA GLY A 285 37.71 3.44 -7.11
C GLY A 285 36.90 4.01 -8.26
N ARG A 286 37.30 5.13 -8.85
CA ARG A 286 36.71 5.56 -10.13
C ARG A 286 37.14 4.60 -11.21
N SER A 287 36.16 4.19 -12.06
CA SER A 287 36.48 3.31 -13.19
C SER A 287 37.41 4.02 -14.18
N PRO A 288 38.50 3.34 -14.61
CA PRO A 288 39.41 3.92 -15.60
C PRO A 288 38.75 4.22 -16.97
N GLU A 289 37.69 3.49 -17.28
CA GLU A 289 37.00 3.59 -18.58
C GLU A 289 35.92 4.70 -18.60
N ASP A 290 35.30 5.00 -17.48
CA ASP A 290 34.20 5.97 -17.38
C ASP A 290 34.22 6.65 -16.02
N SER A 291 34.59 7.91 -15.97
CA SER A 291 34.66 8.70 -14.74
C SER A 291 33.32 8.87 -14.00
N THR A 292 32.19 8.52 -14.66
CA THR A 292 30.85 8.52 -14.03
C THR A 292 30.55 7.20 -13.32
N ARG A 293 31.44 6.21 -13.39
CA ARG A 293 31.32 4.91 -12.76
C ARG A 293 32.34 4.74 -11.65
N VAL A 294 31.99 3.88 -10.70
CA VAL A 294 32.87 3.42 -9.63
C VAL A 294 33.01 1.90 -9.72
N ASP A 295 34.21 1.43 -9.65
CA ASP A 295 34.54 0.01 -9.53
C ASP A 295 34.69 -0.32 -8.04
N VAL A 296 34.15 -1.48 -7.66
CA VAL A 296 34.13 -1.95 -6.27
C VAL A 296 35.08 -3.14 -6.18
N TYR A 297 35.97 -3.12 -5.18
CA TYR A 297 36.90 -4.19 -4.91
C TYR A 297 36.57 -4.79 -3.54
N LEU A 298 36.31 -6.09 -3.50
CA LEU A 298 35.98 -6.84 -2.30
C LEU A 298 36.96 -7.96 -2.10
N THR A 299 37.54 -8.06 -0.91
CA THR A 299 38.36 -9.22 -0.51
C THR A 299 37.60 -9.96 0.60
N ILE A 300 37.30 -11.22 0.36
CA ILE A 300 36.51 -12.06 1.26
C ILE A 300 37.45 -13.12 1.86
N ASP A 301 37.34 -13.35 3.15
CA ASP A 301 37.85 -14.54 3.83
C ASP A 301 36.63 -15.38 4.22
N GLU A 302 36.51 -16.55 3.58
CA GLU A 302 35.33 -17.41 3.76
C GLU A 302 35.38 -18.17 5.10
N GLY A 303 36.53 -18.33 5.69
CA GLY A 303 36.72 -19.16 6.88
C GLY A 303 36.45 -20.64 6.64
N ASN A 304 36.05 -21.35 7.70
CA ASN A 304 35.72 -22.77 7.62
C ASN A 304 34.23 -23.01 7.37
N LYS A 305 33.95 -24.15 6.71
CA LYS A 305 32.57 -24.62 6.54
C LYS A 305 32.17 -25.44 7.75
N TYR A 306 31.02 -25.07 8.36
CA TYR A 306 30.49 -25.72 9.56
C TYR A 306 29.19 -26.49 9.27
N HIS A 307 28.97 -27.47 10.16
CA HIS A 307 27.75 -28.29 10.19
C HIS A 307 27.12 -28.24 11.58
N PHE A 308 25.84 -28.54 11.65
CA PHE A 308 25.15 -28.71 12.95
C PHE A 308 25.72 -29.95 13.67
N GLY A 309 26.16 -29.79 14.90
CA GLY A 309 26.56 -30.83 15.83
C GLY A 309 25.35 -31.41 16.57
N ASN A 310 25.53 -31.67 17.86
CA ASN A 310 24.42 -32.07 18.72
C ASN A 310 23.52 -30.86 19.00
N ILE A 311 22.21 -31.10 19.08
CA ILE A 311 21.20 -30.11 19.43
C ILE A 311 20.51 -30.58 20.70
N ASP A 312 20.76 -29.90 21.80
CA ASP A 312 20.19 -30.23 23.10
C ASP A 312 19.16 -29.17 23.51
N TRP A 313 18.07 -29.60 24.18
CA TRP A 313 17.01 -28.71 24.65
C TRP A 313 17.08 -28.57 26.17
N VAL A 314 17.04 -27.35 26.65
CA VAL A 314 17.07 -27.01 28.07
C VAL A 314 15.88 -26.16 28.44
N GLY A 315 15.14 -26.58 29.47
CA GLY A 315 13.95 -25.88 29.94
C GLY A 315 12.64 -26.39 29.34
N ASN A 316 12.67 -27.45 28.52
CA ASN A 316 11.48 -28.07 27.93
C ASN A 316 10.78 -28.98 28.94
N THR A 317 9.60 -28.57 29.44
CA THR A 317 8.77 -29.35 30.34
C THR A 317 7.47 -29.83 29.71
N VAL A 318 6.97 -29.12 28.69
CA VAL A 318 5.70 -29.38 28.02
C VAL A 318 5.82 -30.43 26.94
N TYR A 319 6.86 -30.32 26.11
CA TYR A 319 7.09 -31.25 24.99
C TYR A 319 8.40 -32.03 25.17
N PRO A 320 8.41 -33.34 24.85
CA PRO A 320 9.62 -34.14 24.94
C PRO A 320 10.64 -33.77 23.85
N TYR A 321 11.91 -34.05 24.16
CA TYR A 321 13.06 -33.78 23.28
C TYR A 321 12.87 -34.32 21.85
N GLU A 322 12.40 -35.56 21.71
CA GLU A 322 12.23 -36.23 20.41
C GLU A 322 11.20 -35.50 19.54
N TYR A 323 10.14 -34.99 20.18
CA TYR A 323 9.10 -34.24 19.46
C TYR A 323 9.60 -32.88 18.98
N LEU A 324 10.32 -32.15 19.84
CA LEU A 324 10.89 -30.85 19.48
C LEU A 324 11.91 -30.98 18.34
N ASN A 325 12.77 -32.02 18.36
CA ASN A 325 13.68 -32.29 17.26
C ASN A 325 12.97 -32.68 15.98
N ALA A 326 11.89 -33.45 16.06
CA ALA A 326 11.11 -33.81 14.88
C ALA A 326 10.46 -32.56 14.23
N VAL A 327 9.98 -31.62 15.04
CA VAL A 327 9.42 -30.35 14.57
C VAL A 327 10.52 -29.43 14.03
N LEU A 328 11.66 -29.32 14.73
CA LEU A 328 12.78 -28.52 14.26
C LEU A 328 13.27 -28.99 12.87
N GLY A 329 13.34 -30.31 12.68
CA GLY A 329 13.69 -30.91 11.39
C GLY A 329 15.17 -30.83 11.01
N ILE A 330 16.02 -30.18 11.80
CA ILE A 330 17.47 -30.04 11.59
C ILE A 330 18.17 -31.21 12.30
N LYS A 331 19.10 -31.84 11.62
CA LYS A 331 19.83 -33.02 12.11
C LYS A 331 21.30 -32.74 12.24
N LYS A 332 21.97 -33.51 13.11
CA LYS A 332 23.41 -33.54 13.19
C LYS A 332 24.02 -33.87 11.81
N GLY A 333 24.99 -33.06 11.38
CA GLY A 333 25.67 -33.19 10.08
C GLY A 333 25.00 -32.37 8.95
N ASP A 334 23.85 -31.77 9.17
CA ASP A 334 23.28 -30.80 8.23
C ASP A 334 24.20 -29.57 8.15
N ILE A 335 24.17 -28.87 7.03
CA ILE A 335 24.96 -27.66 6.84
C ILE A 335 24.48 -26.59 7.84
N TYR A 336 25.42 -25.99 8.56
CA TYR A 336 25.12 -24.88 9.46
C TYR A 336 24.44 -23.74 8.72
N ASN A 337 23.27 -23.33 9.21
CA ASN A 337 22.50 -22.22 8.65
C ASN A 337 21.60 -21.62 9.74
N LEU A 338 22.07 -20.52 10.34
CA LEU A 338 21.31 -19.82 11.39
C LEU A 338 19.97 -19.27 10.92
N LYS A 339 19.88 -18.88 9.68
CA LYS A 339 18.63 -18.36 9.11
C LYS A 339 17.58 -19.45 9.03
N GLU A 340 17.96 -20.64 8.57
CA GLU A 340 17.06 -21.80 8.55
C GLU A 340 16.71 -22.24 9.97
N LEU A 341 17.67 -22.23 10.90
CA LEU A 341 17.42 -22.52 12.30
C LEU A 341 16.40 -21.54 12.91
N ASN A 342 16.59 -20.23 12.73
CA ASN A 342 15.66 -19.23 13.22
C ASN A 342 14.27 -19.38 12.59
N LYS A 343 14.21 -19.68 11.30
CA LYS A 343 12.97 -19.89 10.59
C LYS A 343 12.19 -21.11 11.18
N ARG A 344 12.88 -22.22 11.40
CA ARG A 344 12.29 -23.43 12.03
C ARG A 344 11.92 -23.22 13.49
N LEU A 345 12.63 -22.36 14.21
CA LEU A 345 12.30 -22.02 15.58
C LEU A 345 11.11 -21.05 15.70
N ASN A 346 11.02 -20.02 14.83
CA ASN A 346 10.17 -18.87 15.08
C ASN A 346 9.21 -18.47 13.94
N GLU A 347 9.57 -18.72 12.66
CA GLU A 347 8.90 -18.06 11.54
C GLU A 347 7.92 -18.97 10.78
N ASP A 348 8.24 -20.25 10.62
CA ASP A 348 7.42 -21.19 9.87
C ASP A 348 6.04 -21.41 10.53
N ASP A 349 5.05 -21.78 9.72
CA ASP A 349 3.70 -22.08 10.22
C ASP A 349 3.70 -23.25 11.21
N ASP A 350 4.67 -24.16 11.11
CA ASP A 350 4.93 -25.29 11.99
C ASP A 350 6.18 -25.09 12.86
N ALA A 351 6.61 -23.86 13.09
CA ALA A 351 7.76 -23.53 13.92
C ALA A 351 7.58 -24.01 15.37
N VAL A 352 8.69 -24.27 16.04
CA VAL A 352 8.69 -24.69 17.46
C VAL A 352 7.95 -23.69 18.34
N SER A 353 8.15 -22.37 18.15
CA SER A 353 7.45 -21.32 18.91
C SER A 353 5.93 -21.36 18.73
N LYS A 354 5.44 -21.80 17.55
CA LYS A 354 4.01 -21.89 17.29
C LYS A 354 3.32 -22.97 18.11
N LEU A 355 4.01 -24.08 18.38
CA LEU A 355 3.49 -25.14 19.24
C LEU A 355 3.10 -24.60 20.62
N TYR A 356 3.92 -23.71 21.15
CA TYR A 356 3.73 -23.11 22.46
C TYR A 356 2.74 -21.94 22.42
N THR A 357 2.90 -21.02 21.49
CA THR A 357 2.05 -19.82 21.40
C THR A 357 0.60 -20.15 21.04
N ASP A 358 0.35 -21.29 20.38
CA ASP A 358 -1.01 -21.75 20.09
C ASP A 358 -1.66 -22.50 21.27
N GLN A 359 -0.88 -22.85 22.30
CA GLN A 359 -1.35 -23.48 23.53
C GLN A 359 -1.35 -22.52 24.74
N GLY A 360 -1.28 -21.24 24.50
CA GLY A 360 -1.36 -20.21 25.52
C GLY A 360 -0.02 -19.65 26.02
N TYR A 361 1.09 -20.23 25.66
CA TYR A 361 2.40 -19.82 26.16
C TYR A 361 2.91 -18.55 25.46
N LEU A 362 2.25 -17.43 25.74
CA LEU A 362 2.56 -16.12 25.14
C LEU A 362 3.99 -15.66 25.39
N PHE A 363 4.54 -15.98 26.56
CA PHE A 363 5.88 -15.58 26.98
C PHE A 363 6.96 -16.58 26.57
N PHE A 364 6.62 -17.57 25.77
CA PHE A 364 7.58 -18.54 25.27
C PHE A 364 8.70 -17.84 24.52
N SER A 365 9.92 -18.23 24.82
CA SER A 365 11.10 -17.85 24.06
C SER A 365 12.06 -19.02 23.97
N VAL A 366 12.81 -19.08 22.86
CA VAL A 366 13.89 -20.03 22.65
C VAL A 366 15.10 -19.30 22.12
N ASP A 367 16.24 -19.49 22.76
CA ASP A 367 17.52 -18.90 22.37
C ASP A 367 18.50 -20.03 21.97
N PRO A 368 18.87 -20.11 20.70
CA PRO A 368 19.86 -21.09 20.23
C PRO A 368 21.27 -20.62 20.60
N VAL A 369 21.88 -21.29 21.56
CA VAL A 369 23.24 -20.97 22.03
C VAL A 369 24.25 -21.97 21.48
N GLU A 370 25.29 -21.47 20.83
CA GLU A 370 26.45 -22.29 20.41
C GLU A 370 27.32 -22.61 21.64
N VAL A 371 27.36 -23.86 22.03
CA VAL A 371 28.08 -24.27 23.26
C VAL A 371 29.45 -24.84 23.00
N ARG A 372 29.68 -25.45 21.83
CA ARG A 372 30.96 -26.05 21.50
C ARG A 372 31.20 -26.11 20.00
N ILE A 373 32.42 -25.86 19.60
CA ILE A 373 32.86 -26.05 18.23
C ILE A 373 33.87 -27.21 18.24
N ASN A 374 33.54 -28.31 17.58
CA ASN A 374 34.36 -29.49 17.42
C ASN A 374 34.74 -29.62 15.93
N ASN A 375 35.97 -29.22 15.55
CA ASN A 375 36.42 -29.15 14.18
C ASN A 375 35.48 -28.32 13.29
N ASP A 376 34.63 -29.00 12.50
CA ASP A 376 33.67 -28.44 11.57
C ASP A 376 32.19 -28.52 12.06
N SER A 377 31.98 -28.99 13.29
CA SER A 377 30.63 -29.18 13.87
C SER A 377 30.42 -28.26 15.05
N ILE A 378 29.26 -27.61 15.07
CA ILE A 378 28.83 -26.69 16.14
C ILE A 378 27.70 -27.34 16.91
N ASP A 379 27.91 -27.58 18.20
CA ASP A 379 26.90 -28.09 19.12
C ASP A 379 26.04 -26.93 19.66
N PHE A 380 24.72 -27.11 19.66
CA PHE A 380 23.75 -26.13 20.10
C PHE A 380 23.04 -26.57 21.36
N GLU A 381 22.77 -25.61 22.22
CA GLU A 381 21.86 -25.71 23.35
C GLU A 381 20.68 -24.74 23.10
N MET A 382 19.48 -25.31 22.87
CA MET A 382 18.25 -24.56 22.72
C MET A 382 17.70 -24.22 24.11
N ARG A 383 18.03 -23.01 24.59
CA ARG A 383 17.58 -22.53 25.91
C ARG A 383 16.17 -21.99 25.81
N MET A 384 15.26 -22.68 26.48
CA MET A 384 13.83 -22.36 26.41
C MET A 384 13.35 -21.76 27.70
N TYR A 385 12.49 -20.78 27.56
CA TYR A 385 11.64 -20.28 28.63
C TYR A 385 10.19 -20.50 28.21
N GLU A 386 9.50 -21.45 28.84
CA GLU A 386 8.12 -21.81 28.49
C GLU A 386 7.11 -20.82 29.08
N GLY A 387 7.36 -20.31 30.30
CA GLY A 387 6.45 -19.42 31.00
C GLY A 387 5.18 -20.11 31.48
N GLN A 388 4.16 -19.33 31.79
CA GLN A 388 2.82 -19.82 32.15
C GLN A 388 1.87 -19.62 30.97
N PRO A 389 0.89 -20.51 30.73
CA PRO A 389 -0.12 -20.31 29.72
C PRO A 389 -1.01 -19.12 30.07
N ALA A 390 -1.19 -18.20 29.17
CA ALA A 390 -2.03 -17.03 29.35
C ALA A 390 -3.43 -17.27 28.78
N THR A 391 -4.45 -16.73 29.46
CA THR A 391 -5.83 -16.71 28.97
C THR A 391 -6.22 -15.31 28.50
N ILE A 392 -7.05 -15.24 27.46
CA ILE A 392 -7.58 -13.97 26.98
C ILE A 392 -8.59 -13.44 28.01
N ASN A 393 -8.29 -12.29 28.59
CA ASN A 393 -9.17 -11.60 29.53
C ASN A 393 -10.21 -10.76 28.78
N GLU A 394 -9.75 -9.83 27.96
CA GLU A 394 -10.61 -8.89 27.27
C GLU A 394 -10.23 -8.76 25.77
N ILE A 395 -11.26 -8.54 24.94
CA ILE A 395 -11.07 -8.27 23.51
C ILE A 395 -11.71 -6.93 23.19
N ASN A 396 -10.85 -5.97 22.85
CA ASN A 396 -11.22 -4.62 22.46
C ASN A 396 -11.19 -4.46 20.94
N ILE A 397 -12.14 -3.71 20.39
CA ILE A 397 -12.24 -3.39 18.98
C ILE A 397 -12.27 -1.86 18.86
N VAL A 398 -11.31 -1.29 18.15
CA VAL A 398 -11.14 0.16 18.02
C VAL A 398 -11.06 0.54 16.54
N GLY A 399 -11.69 1.65 16.17
CA GLY A 399 -11.61 2.18 14.80
C GLY A 399 -12.68 1.67 13.82
N ASN A 400 -13.63 0.85 14.27
CA ASN A 400 -14.75 0.32 13.48
C ASN A 400 -15.87 1.36 13.24
N THR A 401 -15.53 2.58 12.80
CA THR A 401 -16.46 3.73 12.73
C THR A 401 -17.62 3.57 11.74
N ARG A 402 -17.54 2.63 10.81
CA ARG A 402 -18.56 2.37 9.77
C ARG A 402 -19.29 1.05 9.92
N VAL A 403 -18.74 0.12 10.69
CA VAL A 403 -19.27 -1.24 10.87
C VAL A 403 -19.62 -1.41 12.34
N TYR A 404 -20.75 -2.00 12.64
CA TYR A 404 -21.12 -2.27 14.02
C TYR A 404 -20.17 -3.26 14.68
N GLU A 405 -19.92 -3.07 15.97
CA GLU A 405 -18.98 -3.90 16.71
C GLU A 405 -19.32 -5.40 16.66
N HIS A 406 -20.58 -5.75 16.78
CA HIS A 406 -21.01 -7.14 16.74
C HIS A 406 -20.71 -7.82 15.38
N VAL A 407 -20.66 -7.03 14.30
CA VAL A 407 -20.30 -7.53 12.95
C VAL A 407 -18.82 -7.88 12.87
N VAL A 408 -17.97 -7.10 13.53
CA VAL A 408 -16.53 -7.39 13.67
C VAL A 408 -16.33 -8.56 14.59
N ARG A 409 -16.93 -8.51 15.78
CA ARG A 409 -16.73 -9.48 16.88
C ARG A 409 -17.12 -10.91 16.49
N ARG A 410 -18.15 -11.07 15.65
CA ARG A 410 -18.59 -12.40 15.20
C ARG A 410 -17.60 -13.09 14.23
N GLU A 411 -16.70 -12.34 13.61
CA GLU A 411 -15.66 -12.89 12.74
C GLU A 411 -14.38 -13.28 13.49
N LEU A 412 -14.29 -12.92 14.79
CA LEU A 412 -13.13 -13.26 15.61
C LEU A 412 -13.17 -14.72 16.06
N TYR A 413 -12.04 -15.40 15.94
CA TYR A 413 -11.81 -16.75 16.49
C TYR A 413 -11.41 -16.70 17.96
N THR A 414 -10.84 -15.58 18.40
CA THR A 414 -10.48 -15.33 19.80
C THR A 414 -11.70 -14.96 20.63
N LYS A 415 -11.79 -15.48 21.85
CA LYS A 415 -12.88 -15.16 22.78
C LYS A 415 -12.33 -14.98 24.20
N PRO A 416 -12.90 -14.09 25.02
CA PRO A 416 -12.57 -14.00 26.42
C PRO A 416 -12.70 -15.34 27.14
N GLY A 417 -11.76 -15.67 28.05
CA GLY A 417 -11.69 -16.92 28.78
C GLY A 417 -11.07 -18.11 28.04
N GLN A 418 -10.71 -17.97 26.76
CA GLN A 418 -9.94 -18.98 26.03
C GLN A 418 -8.45 -18.79 26.24
N LEU A 419 -7.68 -19.86 26.06
CA LEU A 419 -6.23 -19.77 26.00
C LEU A 419 -5.81 -18.85 24.83
N TYR A 420 -4.74 -18.11 25.05
CA TYR A 420 -4.11 -17.37 23.97
C TYR A 420 -3.69 -18.33 22.84
N SER A 421 -3.95 -17.94 21.60
CA SER A 421 -3.51 -18.66 20.43
C SER A 421 -3.13 -17.64 19.36
N GLN A 422 -1.87 -17.68 18.94
CA GLN A 422 -1.36 -16.81 17.88
C GLN A 422 -2.02 -17.13 16.53
N SER A 423 -2.26 -18.40 16.26
CA SER A 423 -2.96 -18.85 15.06
C SER A 423 -4.37 -18.30 14.98
N ASP A 424 -5.12 -18.29 16.09
CA ASP A 424 -6.49 -17.77 16.16
C ASP A 424 -6.52 -16.25 15.98
N ILE A 425 -5.52 -15.52 16.51
CA ILE A 425 -5.38 -14.08 16.26
C ILE A 425 -5.11 -13.81 14.78
N MET A 426 -4.14 -14.50 14.19
CA MET A 426 -3.80 -14.34 12.78
C MET A 426 -4.97 -14.74 11.88
N ARG A 427 -5.73 -15.75 12.26
CA ARG A 427 -6.95 -16.16 11.57
C ARG A 427 -8.03 -15.08 11.67
N SER A 428 -8.24 -14.51 12.84
CA SER A 428 -9.19 -13.40 13.04
C SER A 428 -8.83 -12.19 12.16
N LEU A 429 -7.55 -11.81 12.11
CA LEU A 429 -7.08 -10.74 11.23
C LEU A 429 -7.33 -11.05 9.76
N ARG A 430 -7.13 -12.29 9.33
CA ARG A 430 -7.39 -12.72 7.95
C ARG A 430 -8.88 -12.62 7.60
N GLU A 431 -9.77 -13.06 8.48
CA GLU A 431 -11.22 -12.91 8.27
C GLU A 431 -11.64 -11.44 8.21
N LEU A 432 -11.10 -10.60 9.10
CA LEU A 432 -11.35 -9.15 9.07
C LEU A 432 -10.84 -8.50 7.77
N ALA A 433 -9.67 -8.92 7.29
CA ALA A 433 -9.13 -8.46 6.00
C ALA A 433 -10.02 -8.88 4.81
N GLN A 434 -10.58 -10.10 4.84
CA GLN A 434 -11.47 -10.63 3.80
C GLN A 434 -12.84 -9.93 3.75
N MET A 435 -13.30 -9.35 4.85
CA MET A 435 -14.53 -8.54 4.86
C MET A 435 -14.45 -7.35 3.89
N GLY A 436 -13.25 -6.83 3.62
CA GLY A 436 -13.04 -5.71 2.71
C GLY A 436 -13.45 -4.34 3.27
N HIS A 437 -13.86 -4.25 4.54
CA HIS A 437 -14.28 -3.01 5.20
C HIS A 437 -13.13 -2.28 5.88
N PHE A 438 -11.98 -2.94 6.03
CA PHE A 438 -10.82 -2.43 6.75
C PHE A 438 -9.59 -2.34 5.84
N ASP A 439 -8.70 -1.43 6.16
CA ASP A 439 -7.41 -1.36 5.49
C ASP A 439 -6.50 -2.48 5.99
N GLN A 440 -6.03 -3.30 5.08
CA GLN A 440 -5.22 -4.49 5.39
C GLN A 440 -3.82 -4.14 5.88
N GLU A 441 -3.27 -2.99 5.49
CA GLU A 441 -1.93 -2.56 5.90
C GLU A 441 -1.90 -2.08 7.36
N ASN A 442 -3.05 -1.63 7.88
CA ASN A 442 -3.20 -1.07 9.22
C ASN A 442 -3.95 -2.01 10.18
N LEU A 443 -4.16 -3.27 9.78
CA LEU A 443 -4.73 -4.31 10.64
C LEU A 443 -3.65 -4.89 11.56
N VAL A 444 -3.45 -4.28 12.73
CA VAL A 444 -2.44 -4.72 13.71
C VAL A 444 -3.12 -5.06 15.03
N PRO A 445 -2.88 -6.27 15.59
CA PRO A 445 -3.33 -6.61 16.92
C PRO A 445 -2.38 -5.99 17.94
N ASP A 446 -2.92 -5.29 18.92
CA ASP A 446 -2.18 -4.87 20.12
C ASP A 446 -2.45 -5.89 21.24
N ILE A 447 -1.40 -6.56 21.66
CA ILE A 447 -1.44 -7.63 22.64
C ILE A 447 -0.78 -7.14 23.92
N GLN A 448 -1.57 -6.92 24.95
CA GLN A 448 -1.11 -6.41 26.24
C GLN A 448 -1.16 -7.53 27.28
N PRO A 449 0.00 -8.15 27.59
CA PRO A 449 0.05 -9.20 28.59
C PRO A 449 -0.02 -8.61 30.01
N ASN A 450 -0.72 -9.31 30.90
CA ASN A 450 -0.71 -9.07 32.32
C ASN A 450 -0.04 -10.28 33.03
N PRO A 451 1.26 -10.18 33.32
CA PRO A 451 2.01 -11.29 33.93
C PRO A 451 1.57 -11.63 35.35
N GLU A 452 0.96 -10.68 36.07
CA GLU A 452 0.53 -10.91 37.48
C GLU A 452 -0.65 -11.88 37.56
N ASP A 453 -1.59 -11.75 36.59
CA ASP A 453 -2.81 -12.56 36.57
C ASP A 453 -2.74 -13.72 35.57
N GLY A 454 -1.67 -13.83 34.77
CA GLY A 454 -1.56 -14.82 33.72
C GLY A 454 -2.59 -14.61 32.60
N THR A 455 -2.99 -13.36 32.36
CA THR A 455 -3.99 -13.01 31.35
C THR A 455 -3.42 -12.11 30.27
N VAL A 456 -4.16 -11.93 29.19
CA VAL A 456 -3.79 -11.05 28.07
C VAL A 456 -5.01 -10.31 27.56
N ASP A 457 -4.87 -9.00 27.35
CA ASP A 457 -5.86 -8.18 26.67
C ASP A 457 -5.47 -8.03 25.21
N VAL A 458 -6.43 -8.26 24.32
CA VAL A 458 -6.22 -8.19 22.87
C VAL A 458 -7.05 -7.04 22.30
N THR A 459 -6.39 -6.05 21.71
CA THR A 459 -7.04 -4.94 21.04
C THR A 459 -6.84 -5.06 19.54
N TYR A 460 -7.92 -5.21 18.78
CA TYR A 460 -7.91 -5.14 17.33
C TYR A 460 -8.04 -3.68 16.89
N GLN A 461 -6.93 -3.12 16.38
CA GLN A 461 -6.92 -1.77 15.82
C GLN A 461 -7.32 -1.85 14.35
N LEU A 462 -8.42 -1.21 14.00
CA LEU A 462 -9.02 -1.25 12.68
C LEU A 462 -9.04 0.16 12.08
N GLU A 463 -8.73 0.24 10.81
CA GLU A 463 -8.95 1.46 10.04
C GLU A 463 -10.01 1.18 8.96
N THR A 464 -11.18 1.83 9.10
CA THR A 464 -12.28 1.59 8.17
C THR A 464 -12.08 2.31 6.85
N LYS A 465 -12.25 1.58 5.75
CA LYS A 465 -12.26 2.13 4.39
C LYS A 465 -13.63 1.95 3.73
N SER A 466 -13.92 2.77 2.73
CA SER A 466 -15.10 2.57 1.90
C SER A 466 -14.85 1.41 0.95
N SER A 467 -15.74 0.42 0.99
CA SER A 467 -15.74 -0.73 0.09
C SER A 467 -16.92 -0.70 -0.89
N ASP A 468 -17.71 0.38 -0.86
CA ASP A 468 -18.77 0.61 -1.81
C ASP A 468 -18.19 0.85 -3.21
N GLN A 469 -18.79 0.25 -4.22
CA GLN A 469 -18.32 0.30 -5.60
C GLN A 469 -19.39 0.92 -6.48
N ILE A 470 -19.00 1.90 -7.26
CA ILE A 470 -19.81 2.51 -8.31
C ILE A 470 -19.09 2.27 -9.62
N GLU A 471 -19.74 1.53 -10.51
CA GLU A 471 -19.29 1.32 -11.88
C GLU A 471 -20.21 2.10 -12.80
N PHE A 472 -19.64 3.02 -13.53
CA PHE A 472 -20.36 3.79 -14.54
C PHE A 472 -19.56 3.79 -15.84
N SER A 473 -20.20 3.35 -16.89
CA SER A 473 -19.64 3.38 -18.23
C SER A 473 -20.74 3.80 -19.18
N LEU A 474 -20.46 4.76 -20.03
CA LEU A 474 -21.38 5.26 -21.04
C LEU A 474 -20.62 5.51 -22.33
N GLY A 475 -21.15 4.99 -23.43
CA GLY A 475 -20.57 5.17 -24.76
C GLY A 475 -21.65 5.14 -25.84
N TRP A 476 -21.27 5.53 -27.03
CA TRP A 476 -22.11 5.43 -28.22
C TRP A 476 -21.41 4.55 -29.24
N GLY A 477 -22.06 3.43 -29.58
CA GLY A 477 -21.54 2.46 -30.57
C GLY A 477 -22.42 2.41 -31.81
N ALA A 478 -22.10 1.53 -32.72
CA ALA A 478 -22.88 1.25 -33.93
C ALA A 478 -24.33 0.80 -33.62
N THR A 479 -24.53 0.25 -32.40
CA THR A 479 -25.83 -0.26 -31.91
C THR A 479 -26.61 0.76 -31.06
N GLY A 480 -26.15 2.02 -31.00
CA GLY A 480 -26.75 3.07 -30.18
C GLY A 480 -26.02 3.23 -28.82
N LEU A 481 -26.78 3.61 -27.80
CA LEU A 481 -26.25 3.85 -26.45
C LEU A 481 -25.80 2.55 -25.79
N VAL A 482 -24.51 2.46 -25.43
CA VAL A 482 -23.93 1.34 -24.69
C VAL A 482 -23.53 1.83 -23.31
N GLY A 483 -23.99 1.17 -22.26
CA GLY A 483 -23.65 1.62 -20.93
C GLY A 483 -23.83 0.55 -19.86
N THR A 484 -23.14 0.76 -18.75
CA THR A 484 -23.26 -0.04 -17.55
C THR A 484 -23.38 0.90 -16.35
N LEU A 485 -24.31 0.61 -15.47
CA LEU A 485 -24.45 1.20 -14.15
C LEU A 485 -24.43 0.06 -13.12
N GLY A 486 -23.39 0.00 -12.33
CA GLY A 486 -23.25 -0.93 -11.20
C GLY A 486 -23.14 -0.14 -9.90
N LEU A 487 -24.01 -0.43 -8.96
CA LEU A 487 -23.97 0.10 -7.59
C LEU A 487 -23.86 -1.10 -6.65
N LYS A 488 -22.79 -1.17 -5.87
CA LYS A 488 -22.60 -2.23 -4.89
C LYS A 488 -22.24 -1.63 -3.54
N PHE A 489 -23.11 -1.84 -2.58
CA PHE A 489 -22.97 -1.41 -1.20
C PHE A 489 -22.66 -2.63 -0.34
N THR A 490 -21.47 -2.69 0.21
CA THR A 490 -20.96 -3.89 0.90
C THR A 490 -21.20 -3.87 2.41
N ASN A 491 -21.55 -2.71 2.97
CA ASN A 491 -21.85 -2.54 4.39
C ASN A 491 -23.32 -2.14 4.60
N PHE A 492 -24.22 -2.67 3.80
CA PHE A 492 -25.65 -2.37 3.88
C PHE A 492 -26.26 -2.88 5.18
N ALA A 493 -27.31 -2.23 5.67
CA ALA A 493 -28.05 -2.59 6.86
C ALA A 493 -29.56 -2.50 6.62
N ILE A 494 -30.18 -3.61 6.23
CA ILE A 494 -31.61 -3.67 5.93
C ILE A 494 -32.47 -3.28 7.13
N GLN A 495 -32.01 -3.59 8.34
CA GLN A 495 -32.71 -3.25 9.60
C GLN A 495 -32.81 -1.73 9.81
N ASN A 496 -31.90 -0.99 9.23
CA ASN A 496 -31.81 0.47 9.33
C ASN A 496 -32.52 1.21 8.20
N LEU A 497 -33.31 0.53 7.37
CA LEU A 497 -34.00 1.13 6.23
C LEU A 497 -34.92 2.30 6.63
N PHE A 498 -35.47 2.28 7.85
CA PHE A 498 -36.31 3.34 8.38
C PHE A 498 -35.61 4.26 9.39
N ASN A 499 -34.27 4.13 9.53
CA ASN A 499 -33.45 4.95 10.44
C ASN A 499 -32.55 5.93 9.65
N PRO A 500 -32.99 7.19 9.40
CA PRO A 500 -32.24 8.15 8.60
C PRO A 500 -30.82 8.47 9.16
N LYS A 501 -30.61 8.30 10.47
CA LYS A 501 -29.32 8.58 11.13
C LYS A 501 -28.22 7.61 10.71
N SER A 502 -28.56 6.43 10.21
CA SER A 502 -27.61 5.42 9.72
C SER A 502 -27.22 5.60 8.25
N TYR A 503 -27.86 6.55 7.56
CA TYR A 503 -27.63 6.76 6.13
C TYR A 503 -26.34 7.56 5.88
N ARG A 504 -25.50 7.02 5.00
CA ARG A 504 -24.38 7.74 4.39
C ARG A 504 -24.47 7.82 2.86
N ILE A 505 -25.34 7.20 2.23
CA ILE A 505 -25.90 7.14 0.89
C ILE A 505 -27.06 6.14 1.02
N VAL A 506 -26.77 4.98 1.58
CA VAL A 506 -27.69 3.92 1.98
C VAL A 506 -27.49 3.65 3.48
N PRO A 507 -28.47 2.98 4.15
CA PRO A 507 -28.27 2.57 5.54
C PRO A 507 -27.11 1.58 5.65
N GLN A 508 -26.16 1.84 6.56
CA GLN A 508 -24.93 1.07 6.73
C GLN A 508 -24.75 0.57 8.16
N GLY A 509 -23.86 -0.43 8.32
CA GLY A 509 -23.40 -0.92 9.62
C GLY A 509 -23.39 -2.44 9.80
N GLU A 510 -24.24 -3.20 9.10
CA GLU A 510 -24.46 -4.64 9.31
C GLU A 510 -23.56 -5.56 8.47
N GLY A 511 -22.77 -5.00 7.54
CA GLY A 511 -21.90 -5.78 6.66
C GLY A 511 -22.66 -6.60 5.61
N GLN A 512 -23.95 -6.30 5.37
CA GLN A 512 -24.71 -6.90 4.28
C GLN A 512 -24.27 -6.33 2.94
N THR A 513 -24.44 -7.09 1.88
CA THR A 513 -24.18 -6.59 0.51
C THR A 513 -25.48 -6.38 -0.23
N PHE A 514 -25.68 -5.19 -0.76
CA PHE A 514 -26.79 -4.86 -1.64
C PHE A 514 -26.24 -4.32 -2.95
N SER A 515 -26.67 -4.86 -4.08
CA SER A 515 -26.22 -4.38 -5.39
C SER A 515 -27.35 -4.25 -6.40
N ILE A 516 -27.23 -3.23 -7.23
CA ILE A 516 -28.10 -2.95 -8.38
C ILE A 516 -27.18 -2.83 -9.58
N ASN A 517 -27.48 -3.58 -10.63
CA ASN A 517 -26.76 -3.50 -11.89
C ASN A 517 -27.76 -3.30 -13.02
N ALA A 518 -27.44 -2.35 -13.89
CA ALA A 518 -28.16 -2.13 -15.13
C ALA A 518 -27.13 -2.07 -16.29
N ARG A 519 -27.41 -2.76 -17.37
CA ARG A 519 -26.55 -2.77 -18.55
C ARG A 519 -27.39 -2.64 -19.80
N THR A 520 -26.94 -1.82 -20.72
CA THR A 520 -27.51 -1.73 -22.06
C THR A 520 -26.41 -1.82 -23.12
N ASN A 521 -26.71 -2.50 -24.22
CA ASN A 521 -25.89 -2.54 -25.42
C ASN A 521 -26.75 -2.06 -26.62
N GLY A 522 -27.11 -0.80 -26.56
CA GLY A 522 -28.02 -0.18 -27.51
C GLY A 522 -29.40 -0.81 -27.48
N VAL A 523 -29.98 -1.01 -28.67
CA VAL A 523 -31.30 -1.60 -28.85
C VAL A 523 -31.32 -3.12 -28.75
N TYR A 524 -30.15 -3.79 -28.74
CA TYR A 524 -30.06 -5.23 -28.83
C TYR A 524 -30.10 -5.94 -27.48
N TYR A 525 -29.63 -5.30 -26.43
CA TYR A 525 -29.56 -5.94 -25.13
C TYR A 525 -29.76 -4.93 -23.99
N THR A 526 -30.65 -5.28 -23.08
CA THR A 526 -30.82 -4.53 -21.83
C THR A 526 -31.01 -5.52 -20.69
N SER A 527 -30.36 -5.28 -19.57
CA SER A 527 -30.56 -6.09 -18.37
C SER A 527 -30.55 -5.21 -17.12
N ALA A 528 -31.31 -5.64 -16.12
CA ALA A 528 -31.32 -5.08 -14.79
C ALA A 528 -31.29 -6.21 -13.77
N SER A 529 -30.53 -6.07 -12.71
CA SER A 529 -30.50 -7.03 -11.61
C SER A 529 -30.37 -6.33 -10.28
N MET A 530 -30.96 -6.95 -9.26
CA MET A 530 -30.86 -6.53 -7.88
C MET A 530 -30.50 -7.74 -7.04
N SER A 531 -29.48 -7.65 -6.21
CA SER A 531 -29.05 -8.75 -5.34
C SER A 531 -28.84 -8.26 -3.91
N PHE A 532 -29.15 -9.13 -2.98
CA PHE A 532 -28.97 -8.94 -1.54
C PHE A 532 -28.27 -10.15 -0.95
N LEU A 533 -27.31 -9.94 -0.08
CA LEU A 533 -26.58 -10.97 0.65
C LEU A 533 -26.44 -10.58 2.13
N GLU A 534 -26.99 -11.42 3.00
CA GLU A 534 -26.75 -11.42 4.44
C GLU A 534 -25.72 -12.52 4.76
N PRO A 535 -24.50 -12.20 5.19
CA PRO A 535 -23.48 -13.22 5.44
C PRO A 535 -23.68 -13.97 6.76
N TRP A 536 -24.46 -13.41 7.73
CA TRP A 536 -24.68 -13.96 9.05
C TRP A 536 -26.16 -13.99 9.43
N LEU A 537 -26.94 -14.75 8.70
CA LEU A 537 -28.38 -14.88 8.98
C LEU A 537 -28.66 -15.32 10.42
N GLY A 538 -29.32 -14.44 11.16
CA GLY A 538 -29.61 -14.63 12.59
C GLY A 538 -28.46 -14.28 13.54
N GLY A 539 -27.32 -13.79 13.03
CA GLY A 539 -26.20 -13.19 13.80
C GLY A 539 -25.37 -14.13 14.65
N LYS A 540 -25.75 -15.39 14.82
CA LYS A 540 -25.09 -16.35 15.75
C LYS A 540 -24.16 -17.35 15.07
N ARG A 541 -24.35 -17.60 13.79
CA ARG A 541 -23.57 -18.58 13.01
C ARG A 541 -23.30 -18.02 11.63
N PRO A 542 -22.18 -18.40 10.98
CA PRO A 542 -21.84 -17.94 9.64
C PRO A 542 -22.71 -18.64 8.56
N ASN A 543 -24.01 -18.44 8.65
CA ASN A 543 -24.98 -18.88 7.66
C ASN A 543 -25.36 -17.69 6.79
N SER A 544 -25.26 -17.82 5.49
CA SER A 544 -25.61 -16.73 4.58
C SER A 544 -26.99 -16.92 3.96
N LEU A 545 -27.66 -15.82 3.70
CA LEU A 545 -28.87 -15.75 2.89
C LEU A 545 -28.61 -14.85 1.70
N SER A 546 -28.88 -15.33 0.50
CA SER A 546 -28.81 -14.52 -0.72
C SER A 546 -30.19 -14.50 -1.42
N ALA A 547 -30.53 -13.34 -1.96
CA ALA A 547 -31.70 -13.16 -2.81
C ALA A 547 -31.28 -12.37 -4.05
N ASN A 548 -31.74 -12.82 -5.22
CA ASN A 548 -31.45 -12.15 -6.48
C ASN A 548 -32.67 -12.13 -7.38
N ILE A 549 -32.88 -10.98 -8.02
CA ILE A 549 -33.92 -10.78 -9.04
C ILE A 549 -33.23 -10.19 -10.25
N PHE A 550 -33.52 -10.70 -11.42
CA PHE A 550 -32.98 -10.13 -12.65
C PHE A 550 -33.98 -10.19 -13.79
N PHE A 551 -33.83 -9.23 -14.68
CA PHE A 551 -34.53 -9.16 -15.96
C PHE A 551 -33.51 -8.87 -17.05
N ALA A 552 -33.63 -9.56 -18.17
CA ALA A 552 -32.83 -9.30 -19.35
C ALA A 552 -33.72 -9.36 -20.59
N SER A 553 -33.49 -8.47 -21.53
CA SER A 553 -34.15 -8.45 -22.83
C SER A 553 -33.09 -8.40 -23.92
N GLN A 554 -33.14 -9.36 -24.81
CA GLN A 554 -32.31 -9.43 -26.01
C GLN A 554 -33.22 -9.34 -27.24
N THR A 555 -32.89 -8.46 -28.17
CA THR A 555 -33.67 -8.17 -29.37
C THR A 555 -32.98 -8.80 -30.59
N GLY A 556 -33.70 -9.40 -31.46
CA GLY A 556 -33.17 -9.97 -32.70
C GLY A 556 -32.94 -8.94 -33.80
N TYR A 557 -32.33 -9.38 -34.85
CA TYR A 557 -32.15 -8.56 -36.07
C TYR A 557 -33.35 -8.68 -37.00
N SER A 558 -33.62 -7.62 -37.76
CA SER A 558 -34.68 -7.61 -38.78
C SER A 558 -34.38 -8.59 -39.91
N ASP A 559 -35.42 -9.04 -40.60
CA ASP A 559 -35.28 -9.94 -41.74
C ASP A 559 -34.45 -9.36 -42.88
N ARG A 560 -34.44 -8.04 -43.01
CA ARG A 560 -33.57 -7.31 -43.94
C ARG A 560 -32.08 -7.53 -43.65
N TYR A 561 -31.69 -7.62 -42.38
CA TYR A 561 -30.32 -7.91 -41.99
C TYR A 561 -29.93 -9.35 -42.44
N TYR A 562 -30.80 -10.33 -42.21
CA TYR A 562 -30.52 -11.69 -42.62
C TYR A 562 -30.43 -11.84 -44.15
N GLN A 563 -31.29 -11.15 -44.88
CA GLN A 563 -31.21 -11.13 -46.35
C GLN A 563 -29.94 -10.44 -46.83
N ALA A 564 -29.56 -9.30 -46.23
CA ALA A 564 -28.30 -8.62 -46.54
C ALA A 564 -27.07 -9.48 -46.21
N TYR A 565 -27.06 -10.18 -45.08
CA TYR A 565 -25.99 -11.11 -44.70
C TYR A 565 -25.90 -12.30 -45.61
N GLN A 566 -27.02 -12.94 -45.95
CA GLN A 566 -27.08 -14.02 -46.90
C GLN A 566 -26.61 -13.60 -48.28
N ASN A 567 -27.01 -12.44 -48.71
CA ASN A 567 -26.55 -11.87 -49.99
C ASN A 567 -25.05 -11.57 -49.96
N LEU A 568 -24.53 -11.05 -48.87
CA LEU A 568 -23.08 -10.83 -48.66
C LEU A 568 -22.31 -12.17 -48.68
N TYR A 569 -22.80 -13.20 -47.98
CA TYR A 569 -22.21 -14.50 -47.94
C TYR A 569 -22.21 -15.14 -49.33
N ASN A 570 -23.33 -15.08 -50.03
CA ASN A 570 -23.45 -15.57 -51.37
C ASN A 570 -22.57 -14.77 -52.37
N THR A 571 -22.43 -13.46 -52.18
CA THR A 571 -21.57 -12.61 -52.99
C THR A 571 -20.09 -12.90 -52.72
N TYR A 572 -19.70 -13.13 -51.45
CA TYR A 572 -18.33 -13.50 -51.08
C TYR A 572 -17.94 -14.88 -51.63
N TYR A 573 -18.87 -15.84 -51.65
CA TYR A 573 -18.65 -17.14 -52.28
C TYR A 573 -18.59 -17.07 -53.81
N ASN A 574 -19.27 -16.08 -54.40
CA ASN A 574 -19.24 -15.82 -55.83
C ASN A 574 -18.19 -14.79 -56.29
N TYR A 575 -17.42 -14.23 -55.32
CA TYR A 575 -16.48 -13.09 -55.56
C TYR A 575 -15.23 -13.43 -56.36
N TYR A 576 -15.06 -14.66 -56.84
CA TYR A 576 -14.11 -14.91 -57.92
C TYR A 576 -14.59 -14.39 -59.26
N SER A 577 -15.73 -13.70 -59.29
CA SER A 577 -16.25 -13.07 -60.52
C SER A 577 -17.00 -11.78 -60.17
N TYR A 578 -16.27 -10.66 -60.26
CA TYR A 578 -16.80 -9.32 -60.49
C TYR A 578 -16.81 -8.30 -59.34
N SER A 579 -16.22 -7.18 -59.66
CA SER A 579 -15.99 -5.96 -58.87
C SER A 579 -17.25 -5.19 -58.45
N GLY A 580 -17.21 -4.66 -57.22
CA GLY A 580 -17.71 -3.33 -56.91
C GLY A 580 -19.22 -3.14 -56.75
N ASN A 581 -19.74 -3.31 -55.53
CA ASN A 581 -20.93 -2.54 -55.17
C ASN A 581 -20.89 -2.17 -53.65
N SER A 582 -20.57 -0.89 -53.36
CA SER A 582 -20.46 -0.29 -52.03
C SER A 582 -21.81 -0.17 -51.28
N ASN A 583 -22.92 -0.43 -51.96
CA ASN A 583 -24.26 -0.30 -51.38
C ASN A 583 -24.61 -1.40 -50.34
N TYR A 584 -23.92 -2.57 -50.37
CA TYR A 584 -24.16 -3.63 -49.41
C TYR A 584 -23.62 -3.31 -48.00
N LEU A 585 -22.51 -2.63 -47.87
CA LEU A 585 -22.00 -2.19 -46.59
C LEU A 585 -22.91 -1.13 -45.95
N GLN A 586 -23.56 -0.32 -46.76
CA GLN A 586 -24.53 0.67 -46.30
C GLN A 586 -25.83 0.03 -45.83
N GLN A 587 -26.29 -1.04 -46.47
CA GLN A 587 -27.46 -1.85 -46.04
C GLN A 587 -27.18 -2.59 -44.72
N LEU A 588 -25.96 -3.05 -44.47
CA LEU A 588 -25.57 -3.66 -43.21
C LEU A 588 -25.48 -2.65 -42.08
N GLN A 589 -25.18 -1.40 -42.35
CA GLN A 589 -25.20 -0.30 -41.37
C GLN A 589 -26.64 0.11 -40.97
N GLU A 590 -27.62 -0.11 -41.84
CA GLU A 590 -29.03 0.14 -41.58
C GLU A 590 -29.79 -1.06 -40.96
N SER A 591 -29.08 -2.05 -40.43
CA SER A 591 -29.68 -3.19 -39.75
C SER A 591 -30.35 -2.73 -38.46
N GLU A 592 -31.64 -2.48 -38.50
CA GLU A 592 -32.43 -2.17 -37.34
C GLU A 592 -32.73 -3.41 -36.52
N ALA A 593 -32.63 -3.29 -35.19
CA ALA A 593 -33.16 -4.29 -34.27
C ALA A 593 -34.69 -4.40 -34.49
N ASP A 594 -35.18 -5.59 -34.48
CA ASP A 594 -36.62 -5.88 -34.61
C ASP A 594 -37.23 -6.06 -33.20
N PRO A 595 -37.95 -5.05 -32.64
CA PRO A 595 -38.53 -5.14 -31.30
C PRO A 595 -39.52 -6.32 -31.13
N ASP A 596 -40.07 -6.82 -32.25
CA ASP A 596 -40.97 -7.94 -32.22
C ASP A 596 -40.27 -9.29 -32.14
N LYS A 597 -38.95 -9.36 -32.41
CA LYS A 597 -38.09 -10.53 -32.23
C LYS A 597 -37.29 -10.44 -30.94
N TYR A 598 -37.65 -11.16 -29.93
CA TYR A 598 -36.99 -11.03 -28.64
C TYR A 598 -36.84 -12.36 -27.87
N LEU A 599 -35.80 -12.38 -27.03
CA LEU A 599 -35.66 -13.28 -25.90
C LEU A 599 -35.65 -12.45 -24.63
N ARG A 600 -36.71 -12.54 -23.82
CA ARG A 600 -36.75 -11.91 -22.51
C ARG A 600 -36.60 -12.96 -21.43
N THR A 601 -35.78 -12.68 -20.44
CA THR A 601 -35.55 -13.55 -19.30
C THR A 601 -35.87 -12.84 -18.02
N PHE A 602 -36.73 -13.41 -17.21
CA PHE A 602 -36.97 -12.98 -15.83
C PHE A 602 -36.50 -14.10 -14.90
N GLY A 603 -35.82 -13.74 -13.82
CA GLY A 603 -35.35 -14.71 -12.85
C GLY A 603 -35.40 -14.19 -11.43
N ILE A 604 -35.68 -15.12 -10.51
CA ILE A 604 -35.61 -14.93 -9.07
C ILE A 604 -34.88 -16.11 -8.45
N SER A 605 -34.02 -15.87 -7.49
CA SER A 605 -33.37 -16.93 -6.72
C SER A 605 -33.25 -16.59 -5.24
N LEU A 606 -33.30 -17.62 -4.42
CA LEU A 606 -33.11 -17.55 -2.98
C LEU A 606 -32.13 -18.64 -2.57
N GLY A 607 -31.00 -18.23 -1.99
CA GLY A 607 -29.92 -19.12 -1.61
C GLY A 607 -29.63 -19.07 -0.11
N TYR A 608 -29.22 -20.22 0.42
CA TYR A 608 -28.77 -20.39 1.79
C TYR A 608 -27.39 -21.03 1.80
N GLY A 609 -26.45 -20.40 2.47
CA GLY A 609 -25.09 -20.89 2.65
C GLY A 609 -24.79 -21.24 4.10
N LYS A 610 -23.91 -22.23 4.32
CA LYS A 610 -23.46 -22.64 5.64
C LYS A 610 -21.99 -23.02 5.58
N ARG A 611 -21.18 -22.48 6.50
CA ARG A 611 -19.82 -22.96 6.76
C ARG A 611 -19.92 -24.26 7.57
N LEU A 612 -19.21 -25.28 7.12
CA LEU A 612 -19.20 -26.59 7.78
C LEU A 612 -18.04 -26.64 8.76
N SER A 613 -18.19 -27.43 9.83
CA SER A 613 -17.12 -27.71 10.81
C SER A 613 -16.47 -29.08 10.62
N TRP A 614 -17.00 -29.89 9.70
CA TRP A 614 -16.50 -31.22 9.37
C TRP A 614 -16.50 -31.40 7.84
N PRO A 615 -15.47 -31.98 7.22
CA PRO A 615 -14.24 -32.57 7.81
C PRO A 615 -13.24 -31.55 8.34
N ASP A 616 -13.24 -30.34 7.83
CA ASP A 616 -12.55 -29.17 8.33
C ASP A 616 -13.42 -27.91 8.15
N ASP A 617 -13.04 -26.81 8.75
CA ASP A 617 -13.81 -25.57 8.75
C ASP A 617 -13.56 -24.68 7.48
N TYR A 618 -12.80 -25.18 6.51
CA TYR A 618 -12.64 -24.58 5.19
C TYR A 618 -13.77 -24.97 4.22
N PHE A 619 -14.61 -25.95 4.58
CA PHE A 619 -15.75 -26.34 3.77
C PHE A 619 -16.94 -25.41 3.95
N SER A 620 -17.58 -25.09 2.84
CA SER A 620 -18.87 -24.40 2.79
C SER A 620 -19.84 -25.11 1.88
N PHE A 621 -21.08 -25.15 2.31
CA PHE A 621 -22.21 -25.67 1.53
C PHE A 621 -23.15 -24.52 1.17
N TYR A 622 -23.59 -24.46 -0.07
CA TYR A 622 -24.56 -23.49 -0.57
C TYR A 622 -25.66 -24.21 -1.33
N GLY A 623 -26.91 -23.91 -1.01
CA GLY A 623 -28.08 -24.39 -1.71
C GLY A 623 -28.94 -23.22 -2.15
N GLU A 624 -29.37 -23.21 -3.42
CA GLU A 624 -30.17 -22.12 -4.00
C GLU A 624 -31.35 -22.70 -4.75
N LEU A 625 -32.54 -22.17 -4.46
CA LEU A 625 -33.73 -22.35 -5.27
C LEU A 625 -33.81 -21.21 -6.28
N SER A 626 -33.93 -21.55 -7.55
CA SER A 626 -34.02 -20.56 -8.62
C SER A 626 -35.20 -20.87 -9.56
N TYR A 627 -35.84 -19.81 -9.98
CA TYR A 627 -36.84 -19.81 -11.03
C TYR A 627 -36.44 -18.83 -12.11
N GLN A 628 -36.48 -19.29 -13.37
CA GLN A 628 -36.22 -18.47 -14.55
C GLN A 628 -37.33 -18.71 -15.57
N MET A 629 -37.83 -17.63 -16.13
CA MET A 629 -38.83 -17.65 -17.22
C MET A 629 -38.18 -17.04 -18.46
N TYR A 630 -38.20 -17.81 -19.53
CA TYR A 630 -37.77 -17.38 -20.85
C TYR A 630 -39.01 -17.10 -21.70
N MET A 631 -39.10 -15.89 -22.24
CA MET A 631 -40.18 -15.44 -23.11
C MET A 631 -39.58 -15.16 -24.48
N MET A 632 -39.99 -15.87 -25.48
CA MET A 632 -39.48 -15.79 -26.85
C MET A 632 -40.59 -15.45 -27.83
N LYS A 633 -40.28 -14.61 -28.78
CA LYS A 633 -41.11 -14.30 -29.93
C LYS A 633 -40.21 -14.17 -31.16
N ASP A 634 -40.50 -14.99 -32.18
CA ASP A 634 -39.74 -15.01 -33.43
C ASP A 634 -38.20 -15.04 -33.25
N TRP A 635 -37.71 -15.85 -32.24
CA TRP A 635 -36.30 -15.87 -31.83
C TRP A 635 -35.52 -16.94 -32.63
N PRO A 636 -34.73 -16.56 -33.63
CA PRO A 636 -34.16 -17.51 -34.60
C PRO A 636 -32.91 -18.23 -34.09
N TYR A 637 -32.39 -17.89 -32.93
CA TYR A 637 -31.09 -18.41 -32.43
C TYR A 637 -31.20 -19.65 -31.56
N MET A 638 -32.43 -20.16 -31.34
CA MET A 638 -32.67 -21.36 -30.54
C MET A 638 -33.67 -22.29 -31.24
N ILE A 639 -33.73 -23.54 -30.80
CA ILE A 639 -34.68 -24.53 -31.29
C ILE A 639 -36.12 -24.10 -31.00
N LEU A 640 -36.34 -23.43 -29.88
CA LEU A 640 -37.62 -22.81 -29.52
C LEU A 640 -37.58 -21.36 -29.98
N THR A 641 -38.40 -21.05 -30.98
CA THR A 641 -38.52 -19.69 -31.56
C THR A 641 -39.59 -18.88 -30.89
N ASP A 642 -40.66 -19.51 -30.43
CA ASP A 642 -41.85 -18.88 -29.89
C ASP A 642 -42.35 -19.59 -28.63
N GLY A 643 -42.83 -18.80 -27.67
CA GLY A 643 -43.44 -19.31 -26.46
C GLY A 643 -42.68 -18.99 -25.18
N ASN A 644 -43.11 -19.60 -24.10
CA ASN A 644 -42.55 -19.40 -22.78
C ASN A 644 -41.97 -20.70 -22.24
N SER A 645 -40.78 -20.65 -21.67
CA SER A 645 -40.15 -21.76 -20.97
C SER A 645 -39.89 -21.41 -19.49
N HIS A 646 -40.21 -22.34 -18.63
CA HIS A 646 -40.03 -22.21 -17.19
C HIS A 646 -38.95 -23.16 -16.68
N ASN A 647 -38.01 -22.62 -15.94
CA ASN A 647 -36.87 -23.36 -15.38
C ASN A 647 -36.89 -23.21 -13.85
N PHE A 648 -37.34 -24.25 -13.17
CA PHE A 648 -37.24 -24.39 -11.73
C PHE A 648 -36.02 -25.23 -11.42
N ALA A 649 -35.03 -24.68 -10.71
CA ALA A 649 -33.82 -25.43 -10.42
C ALA A 649 -33.40 -25.32 -8.96
N LEU A 650 -32.84 -26.41 -8.44
CA LEU A 650 -32.10 -26.46 -7.20
C LEU A 650 -30.62 -26.52 -7.54
N ASN A 651 -29.88 -25.50 -7.12
CA ASN A 651 -28.44 -25.45 -7.22
C ASN A 651 -27.84 -25.87 -5.88
N LEU A 652 -26.96 -26.84 -5.86
CA LEU A 652 -26.21 -27.28 -4.70
C LEU A 652 -24.73 -27.11 -4.99
N GLN A 653 -24.00 -26.51 -4.04
CA GLN A 653 -22.57 -26.30 -4.18
C GLN A 653 -21.85 -26.66 -2.90
N LEU A 654 -20.83 -27.48 -3.01
CA LEU A 654 -19.87 -27.75 -1.95
C LEU A 654 -18.53 -27.15 -2.36
N SER A 655 -18.01 -26.26 -1.54
CA SER A 655 -16.74 -25.60 -1.78
C SER A 655 -15.79 -25.80 -0.61
N ARG A 656 -14.50 -25.91 -0.89
CA ARG A 656 -13.42 -25.86 0.09
C ARG A 656 -12.39 -24.86 -0.35
N SER A 657 -12.00 -23.94 0.53
CA SER A 657 -10.99 -22.93 0.23
C SER A 657 -10.02 -22.80 1.39
N SER A 658 -8.78 -23.29 1.19
CA SER A 658 -7.68 -23.23 2.18
C SER A 658 -6.52 -22.37 1.67
N ILE A 659 -6.82 -21.36 0.85
CA ILE A 659 -5.81 -20.42 0.32
C ILE A 659 -5.34 -19.46 1.41
N ASP A 660 -4.05 -19.13 1.41
CA ASP A 660 -3.43 -18.24 2.38
C ASP A 660 -3.79 -16.76 2.15
N ASN A 661 -3.90 -16.33 0.90
CA ASN A 661 -4.23 -14.95 0.54
C ASN A 661 -5.11 -14.91 -0.72
N PRO A 662 -6.24 -14.19 -0.71
CA PRO A 662 -7.16 -14.15 -1.86
C PRO A 662 -6.62 -13.41 -3.08
N ILE A 663 -5.67 -12.46 -2.91
CA ILE A 663 -5.11 -11.63 -3.99
C ILE A 663 -3.79 -12.21 -4.50
N TYR A 664 -2.87 -12.52 -3.58
CA TYR A 664 -1.54 -13.04 -3.88
C TYR A 664 -1.38 -14.41 -3.24
N THR A 665 -2.11 -15.40 -3.74
CA THR A 665 -2.07 -16.77 -3.20
C THR A 665 -0.71 -17.41 -3.42
N ARG A 666 -0.07 -17.88 -2.36
CA ARG A 666 1.21 -18.57 -2.40
C ARG A 666 1.07 -20.06 -2.14
N ARG A 667 0.12 -20.45 -1.28
CA ARG A 667 -0.12 -21.85 -0.87
C ARG A 667 -1.62 -22.12 -0.74
N GLY A 668 -1.97 -23.38 -0.79
CA GLY A 668 -3.32 -23.86 -0.52
C GLY A 668 -4.07 -24.34 -1.73
N SER A 669 -5.35 -24.63 -1.52
CA SER A 669 -6.20 -25.17 -2.58
C SER A 669 -7.62 -24.62 -2.49
N GLN A 670 -8.28 -24.62 -3.63
CA GLN A 670 -9.68 -24.25 -3.75
C GLN A 670 -10.41 -25.26 -4.64
N PHE A 671 -11.43 -25.91 -4.10
CA PHE A 671 -12.26 -26.87 -4.81
C PHE A 671 -13.71 -26.47 -4.73
N THR A 672 -14.44 -26.64 -5.82
CA THR A 672 -15.88 -26.41 -5.90
C THR A 672 -16.53 -27.50 -6.70
N LEU A 673 -17.51 -28.17 -6.10
CA LEU A 673 -18.40 -29.11 -6.76
C LEU A 673 -19.80 -28.53 -6.78
N GLY A 674 -20.34 -28.30 -7.97
CA GLY A 674 -21.67 -27.77 -8.18
C GLY A 674 -22.57 -28.76 -8.87
N LEU A 675 -23.82 -28.82 -8.45
CA LEU A 675 -24.90 -29.61 -9.05
C LEU A 675 -26.13 -28.73 -9.20
N LYS A 676 -26.56 -28.50 -10.43
CA LYS A 676 -27.84 -27.85 -10.74
C LYS A 676 -28.78 -28.89 -11.24
N ILE A 677 -29.93 -29.06 -10.58
CA ILE A 677 -30.95 -30.05 -10.94
C ILE A 677 -32.31 -29.38 -11.08
N THR A 678 -33.05 -29.80 -12.05
CA THR A 678 -34.47 -29.46 -12.24
C THR A 678 -35.32 -30.65 -11.92
N PRO A 679 -36.62 -30.50 -11.60
CA PRO A 679 -37.51 -31.62 -11.44
C PRO A 679 -37.59 -32.47 -12.75
N PRO A 680 -37.56 -33.81 -12.68
CA PRO A 680 -37.64 -34.67 -13.83
C PRO A 680 -39.11 -34.82 -14.31
N TYR A 681 -39.64 -33.76 -14.92
CA TYR A 681 -41.04 -33.66 -15.29
C TYR A 681 -41.50 -34.80 -16.21
N SER A 682 -40.63 -35.25 -17.13
CA SER A 682 -40.91 -36.38 -18.02
C SER A 682 -41.16 -37.68 -17.27
N LEU A 683 -40.33 -37.94 -16.23
CA LEU A 683 -40.47 -39.12 -15.39
C LEU A 683 -41.70 -39.05 -14.49
N ILE A 684 -41.95 -37.86 -13.90
CA ILE A 684 -43.09 -37.62 -13.00
C ILE A 684 -44.41 -37.78 -13.74
N LYS A 685 -44.51 -37.28 -14.98
CA LYS A 685 -45.71 -37.37 -15.81
C LYS A 685 -45.84 -38.70 -16.55
N GLY A 686 -44.80 -39.52 -16.54
CA GLY A 686 -44.76 -40.80 -17.30
C GLY A 686 -44.86 -40.60 -18.81
N THR A 687 -44.33 -39.48 -19.34
CA THR A 687 -44.45 -39.12 -20.75
C THR A 687 -43.65 -40.07 -21.62
N THR A 688 -44.31 -40.75 -22.55
CA THR A 688 -43.68 -41.71 -23.45
C THR A 688 -43.01 -41.05 -24.65
N ASP A 689 -42.10 -41.78 -25.33
CA ASP A 689 -41.42 -41.27 -26.54
C ASP A 689 -42.43 -40.95 -27.67
N ALA A 690 -43.52 -41.69 -27.77
CA ALA A 690 -44.59 -41.46 -28.74
C ALA A 690 -45.35 -40.14 -28.46
N GLN A 691 -45.59 -39.84 -27.20
CA GLN A 691 -46.21 -38.55 -26.81
C GLN A 691 -45.25 -37.37 -27.09
N TYR A 692 -43.95 -37.53 -26.81
CA TYR A 692 -42.95 -36.50 -27.15
C TYR A 692 -42.86 -36.23 -28.66
N ALA A 693 -43.03 -37.25 -29.48
CA ALA A 693 -43.01 -37.13 -30.95
C ALA A 693 -44.19 -36.29 -31.48
N GLN A 694 -45.30 -36.23 -30.75
CA GLN A 694 -46.51 -35.52 -31.14
C GLN A 694 -46.57 -34.08 -30.55
N MET A 695 -45.73 -33.78 -29.54
CA MET A 695 -45.66 -32.44 -28.90
C MET A 695 -45.04 -31.40 -29.82
N THR A 696 -45.62 -30.23 -29.83
CA THR A 696 -44.98 -29.03 -30.41
C THR A 696 -43.70 -28.69 -29.68
N THR A 697 -42.79 -27.96 -30.30
CA THR A 697 -41.55 -27.50 -29.66
C THR A 697 -41.84 -26.67 -28.41
N SER A 698 -42.86 -25.82 -28.42
CA SER A 698 -43.27 -25.02 -27.28
C SER A 698 -43.77 -25.87 -26.11
N GLU A 699 -44.57 -26.88 -26.36
CA GLU A 699 -45.06 -27.81 -25.33
C GLU A 699 -43.91 -28.63 -24.72
N LYS A 700 -42.99 -29.12 -25.58
CA LYS A 700 -41.84 -29.91 -25.16
C LYS A 700 -40.92 -29.18 -24.21
N TYR A 701 -40.67 -27.89 -24.44
CA TYR A 701 -39.76 -27.06 -23.66
C TYR A 701 -40.46 -26.09 -22.71
N HIS A 702 -41.76 -26.25 -22.48
CA HIS A 702 -42.50 -25.44 -21.54
C HIS A 702 -41.94 -25.53 -20.11
N LEU A 703 -41.55 -26.72 -19.66
CA LEU A 703 -40.87 -26.99 -18.41
C LEU A 703 -39.50 -27.61 -18.71
N LEU A 704 -38.43 -26.93 -18.30
CA LEU A 704 -37.08 -27.41 -18.58
C LEU A 704 -36.66 -28.48 -17.59
N GLU A 705 -36.07 -29.56 -18.11
CA GLU A 705 -35.57 -30.67 -17.30
C GLU A 705 -34.13 -31.04 -17.68
N TYR A 706 -33.21 -31.00 -16.70
CA TYR A 706 -31.82 -31.39 -16.86
C TYR A 706 -31.14 -31.52 -15.50
N HIS A 707 -29.93 -32.10 -15.52
CA HIS A 707 -28.97 -31.98 -14.42
C HIS A 707 -27.61 -31.58 -14.94
N LYS A 708 -26.97 -30.64 -14.27
CA LYS A 708 -25.69 -30.06 -14.68
C LYS A 708 -24.69 -30.15 -13.54
N TRP A 709 -23.59 -30.82 -13.78
CA TRP A 709 -22.52 -31.03 -12.85
C TRP A 709 -21.35 -30.16 -13.25
N ARG A 710 -20.72 -29.54 -12.28
CA ARG A 710 -19.51 -28.76 -12.48
C ARG A 710 -18.53 -29.00 -11.34
N PHE A 711 -17.32 -29.34 -11.71
CA PHE A 711 -16.18 -29.38 -10.79
C PHE A 711 -15.15 -28.35 -11.22
N SER A 712 -14.59 -27.61 -10.27
CA SER A 712 -13.47 -26.68 -10.48
C SER A 712 -12.50 -26.86 -9.33
N GLY A 713 -11.24 -27.10 -9.66
CA GLY A 713 -10.15 -27.25 -8.69
C GLY A 713 -8.98 -26.34 -9.04
N LYS A 714 -8.42 -25.68 -8.04
CA LYS A 714 -7.17 -24.91 -8.12
C LYS A 714 -6.27 -25.33 -6.99
N VAL A 715 -5.00 -25.53 -7.29
CA VAL A 715 -3.96 -25.85 -6.31
C VAL A 715 -2.79 -24.91 -6.54
N PHE A 716 -2.29 -24.30 -5.46
CA PHE A 716 -1.17 -23.37 -5.47
C PHE A 716 0.01 -24.02 -4.76
N THR A 717 1.07 -24.27 -5.52
CA THR A 717 2.28 -24.93 -5.04
C THR A 717 3.47 -23.97 -5.18
N PRO A 718 4.11 -23.58 -4.07
CA PRO A 718 5.33 -22.79 -4.14
C PRO A 718 6.46 -23.65 -4.72
N ILE A 719 7.16 -23.11 -5.73
CA ILE A 719 8.31 -23.77 -6.37
C ILE A 719 9.61 -23.36 -5.69
N THR A 720 9.69 -22.10 -5.26
CA THR A 720 10.87 -21.56 -4.57
C THR A 720 10.67 -21.56 -3.05
N PRO A 721 11.71 -21.76 -2.24
CA PRO A 721 11.61 -21.74 -0.78
C PRO A 721 11.04 -20.43 -0.23
N ASP A 722 11.29 -19.30 -0.87
CA ASP A 722 10.77 -17.98 -0.52
C ASP A 722 9.35 -17.72 -1.04
N SER A 723 8.72 -18.72 -1.64
CA SER A 723 7.35 -18.66 -2.21
C SER A 723 7.12 -17.48 -3.18
N LYS A 724 8.19 -16.99 -3.85
CA LYS A 724 8.05 -15.94 -4.87
C LYS A 724 7.59 -16.48 -6.22
N LEU A 725 7.92 -17.73 -6.51
CA LEU A 725 7.43 -18.43 -7.70
C LEU A 725 6.43 -19.48 -7.28
N VAL A 726 5.18 -19.35 -7.73
CA VAL A 726 4.08 -20.24 -7.39
C VAL A 726 3.50 -20.84 -8.67
N LEU A 727 3.37 -22.16 -8.69
CA LEU A 727 2.65 -22.87 -9.75
C LEU A 727 1.17 -22.98 -9.36
N MET A 728 0.29 -22.41 -10.18
CA MET A 728 -1.15 -22.61 -10.07
C MET A 728 -1.60 -23.65 -11.09
N THR A 729 -2.10 -24.78 -10.60
CA THR A 729 -2.74 -25.81 -11.41
C THR A 729 -4.25 -25.68 -11.30
N ARG A 730 -4.94 -25.64 -12.44
CA ARG A 730 -6.41 -25.57 -12.52
C ARG A 730 -6.96 -26.74 -13.33
N ALA A 731 -7.99 -27.37 -12.81
CA ALA A 731 -8.76 -28.39 -13.51
C ALA A 731 -10.25 -28.05 -13.43
N GLU A 732 -10.95 -28.15 -14.54
CA GLU A 732 -12.41 -27.98 -14.61
C GLU A 732 -13.03 -29.13 -15.36
N PHE A 733 -14.16 -29.62 -14.85
CA PHE A 733 -14.95 -30.63 -15.45
C PHE A 733 -16.42 -30.21 -15.45
N GLY A 734 -17.10 -30.40 -16.55
CA GLY A 734 -18.52 -30.13 -16.71
C GLY A 734 -19.25 -31.29 -17.38
N TYR A 735 -20.41 -31.65 -16.85
CA TYR A 735 -21.28 -32.64 -17.44
C TYR A 735 -22.72 -32.13 -17.42
N LEU A 736 -23.37 -32.13 -18.60
CA LEU A 736 -24.77 -31.79 -18.75
C LEU A 736 -25.53 -33.03 -19.12
N GLY A 737 -26.39 -33.50 -18.23
CA GLY A 737 -27.23 -34.66 -18.41
C GLY A 737 -28.70 -34.27 -18.64
N HIS A 738 -29.46 -35.23 -19.09
CA HIS A 738 -30.90 -35.11 -19.33
C HIS A 738 -31.64 -36.33 -18.75
N TYR A 739 -32.86 -36.12 -18.32
CA TYR A 739 -33.71 -37.24 -17.85
C TYR A 739 -34.42 -37.96 -19.00
N ASN A 740 -34.72 -37.18 -20.06
CA ASN A 740 -35.30 -37.74 -21.28
C ASN A 740 -34.52 -37.27 -22.52
N LYS A 741 -34.17 -38.21 -23.41
CA LYS A 741 -33.40 -37.93 -24.65
C LYS A 741 -34.12 -36.99 -25.61
N ASN A 742 -35.48 -36.94 -25.55
CA ASN A 742 -36.32 -36.14 -26.43
C ASN A 742 -36.54 -34.71 -25.90
N ALA A 743 -36.16 -34.43 -24.64
CA ALA A 743 -36.33 -33.10 -23.96
C ALA A 743 -35.04 -32.52 -23.49
N LYS A 744 -33.98 -32.64 -24.27
CA LYS A 744 -32.68 -31.97 -23.93
C LYS A 744 -32.85 -30.45 -23.88
N SER A 745 -32.44 -29.82 -22.79
CA SER A 745 -32.60 -28.38 -22.63
C SER A 745 -31.88 -27.60 -23.72
N PRO A 746 -32.54 -26.67 -24.42
CA PRO A 746 -31.91 -25.82 -25.43
C PRO A 746 -31.21 -24.57 -24.79
N PHE A 747 -31.42 -24.32 -23.50
CA PHE A 747 -30.90 -23.13 -22.81
C PHE A 747 -29.62 -23.37 -22.00
N GLU A 748 -29.25 -24.64 -21.82
CA GLU A 748 -28.09 -25.02 -21.02
C GLU A 748 -27.00 -25.62 -21.89
N SER A 749 -25.79 -25.11 -21.74
CA SER A 749 -24.59 -25.59 -22.42
C SER A 749 -23.35 -25.29 -21.58
N PHE A 750 -22.21 -25.87 -21.95
CA PHE A 750 -20.89 -25.46 -21.51
C PHE A 750 -20.19 -24.80 -22.69
N TYR A 751 -19.70 -23.58 -22.44
CA TYR A 751 -18.85 -22.90 -23.41
C TYR A 751 -17.39 -23.19 -23.06
N MET A 752 -16.67 -23.79 -23.98
CA MET A 752 -15.27 -24.16 -23.86
C MET A 752 -14.45 -23.21 -24.73
N GLY A 753 -13.53 -22.53 -24.11
CA GLY A 753 -12.59 -21.66 -24.80
C GLY A 753 -12.94 -20.20 -24.72
N GLY A 754 -11.95 -19.36 -24.92
CA GLY A 754 -12.00 -18.09 -24.69
C GLY A 754 -11.68 -16.99 -25.56
#